data_7cdabf1643f340209d4daa09dbfe7e18
#
_entry.id   7cdabf1643f340209d4daa09dbfe7e18
#
_cell.length_a   1.000
_cell.length_b   1.000
_cell.length_c   1.000
_cell.angle_alpha   90.00
_cell.angle_beta   90.00
_cell.angle_gamma   90.00
#
_symmetry.space_group_name_H-M   'P 1'
#
loop_
_entity.id
_entity.type
_entity.pdbx_description
1 polymer ?
#
loop_
_entity_poly.entity_id
_entity_poly.type
_entity_poly.pdbx_seq_one_letter_code
_entity_poly.pdbx_strand_id
1 'polypeptide(L)'
;MKLTLDVENTTTKRDGKLHLDPFEPDNKLVMVGCLTDQGNEYLYNMDRGGTPHVEIQELLDQATILIGHNIAYDLMWLWESGFRYDGPVYCTMLTEYILQRGLKEPLHLKDCAERYDLETKKQDTLKQYFAKGYATDEIPRDELSEYLSADLRATQQLCDAQYKKLNSEQYAGLLDSVILTNKVTVTLANMYRNGFKVDQNKLNEVRQEFEQEKKDIEERLNKQVRELMGDTPINLNSPEQMSWVIYSRKVKDKATWANYFHPNMHDKQFKNNVAYNSSIVYKTKAEQCAYCKGTGYIRKIKKDGSPYAKPSVCPKCDGDGYKFIPTKEIAGLKFSAPNQKWVSANGFSVNKTNLELLQSIAKDRHMTDAQSFLRDIQRLSALDTYLSSFVEGIQTHVKSDGMLHVRLLQHRTSTGRFSGADPNMQNMPRGGTFPVKKVFVSRWEGGEILEADFAQLEFRTAAFLSQDSIAMKEIEDGFDVHSYTARVISDAGEPTSRQEAKAHTFAPLYGATGFGRSSAQATYYKHFTEKYKEVNLWHTRLAKEAMSTGRIKTPSGREFSFNNMKRYANGKVSNFTQIKNYPVQSFATADIVPVVLMEIEKQLSKLQSCIVNTVHDSIVIDVHPEEKQKVTFILRGINTNMKAIIDNQFRIDFNVPLKLDMKIGNNWLDTHDIM
;
A
#
# COMPACT_ATOMS: atom_id res chain seq x y z
N MET A 1 23.46 7.05 -29.35
CA MET A 1 22.52 8.16 -29.43
C MET A 1 21.63 8.09 -28.19
N LYS A 2 21.38 9.19 -27.48
CA LYS A 2 20.33 9.24 -26.47
C LYS A 2 19.01 9.48 -27.18
N LEU A 3 17.96 8.74 -26.85
CA LEU A 3 16.67 8.84 -27.47
C LEU A 3 15.59 9.13 -26.43
N THR A 4 14.95 10.30 -26.51
CA THR A 4 13.76 10.62 -25.70
C THR A 4 12.55 10.12 -26.44
N LEU A 5 11.65 9.43 -25.71
CA LEU A 5 10.47 8.78 -26.25
C LEU A 5 9.25 9.07 -25.38
N ASP A 6 8.11 9.21 -26.06
CA ASP A 6 6.78 9.30 -25.45
C ASP A 6 5.74 8.70 -26.39
N VAL A 7 4.67 8.10 -25.85
CA VAL A 7 3.63 7.44 -26.63
C VAL A 7 2.24 7.95 -26.29
N GLU A 8 1.37 8.03 -27.29
CA GLU A 8 -0.04 8.32 -27.15
C GLU A 8 -0.89 7.12 -27.56
N ASN A 9 -1.85 6.74 -26.74
CA ASN A 9 -2.71 5.57 -26.94
C ASN A 9 -4.18 5.84 -26.60
N THR A 10 -5.07 5.03 -27.11
CA THR A 10 -6.48 5.04 -26.69
C THR A 10 -6.66 4.39 -25.33
N THR A 11 -7.79 4.67 -24.69
CA THR A 11 -8.13 4.15 -23.37
C THR A 11 -9.55 3.60 -23.37
N THR A 12 -9.78 2.49 -22.68
CA THR A 12 -11.08 1.86 -22.55
C THR A 12 -11.68 2.09 -21.17
N LYS A 13 -12.97 2.42 -21.11
CA LYS A 13 -13.70 2.52 -19.85
C LYS A 13 -14.55 1.27 -19.65
N ARG A 14 -14.25 0.50 -18.60
CA ARG A 14 -14.99 -0.70 -18.20
C ARG A 14 -15.36 -0.61 -16.71
N ASP A 15 -16.62 -0.92 -16.38
CA ASP A 15 -17.13 -0.87 -14.99
C ASP A 15 -16.86 0.45 -14.27
N GLY A 16 -16.94 1.57 -15.02
CA GLY A 16 -16.70 2.91 -14.49
C GLY A 16 -15.23 3.26 -14.28
N LYS A 17 -14.29 2.35 -14.53
CA LYS A 17 -12.85 2.54 -14.44
C LYS A 17 -12.20 2.68 -15.81
N LEU A 18 -11.12 3.46 -15.85
CA LEU A 18 -10.33 3.69 -17.05
C LEU A 18 -9.16 2.71 -17.09
N HIS A 19 -9.07 1.94 -18.18
CA HIS A 19 -7.99 1.01 -18.46
C HIS A 19 -7.07 1.62 -19.52
N LEU A 20 -5.80 1.79 -19.17
CA LEU A 20 -4.81 2.51 -19.97
C LEU A 20 -3.78 1.60 -20.63
N ASP A 21 -3.80 0.31 -20.29
CA ASP A 21 -2.78 -0.65 -20.71
C ASP A 21 -3.09 -1.29 -22.08
N PRO A 22 -2.08 -1.84 -22.76
CA PRO A 22 -2.25 -2.45 -24.09
C PRO A 22 -2.93 -3.83 -24.04
N PHE A 23 -3.23 -4.39 -22.85
CA PHE A 23 -3.91 -5.68 -22.71
C PHE A 23 -5.43 -5.58 -22.79
N GLU A 24 -5.98 -4.36 -22.85
CA GLU A 24 -7.39 -4.15 -23.22
C GLU A 24 -7.53 -4.25 -24.74
N PRO A 25 -8.41 -5.14 -25.26
CA PRO A 25 -8.51 -5.39 -26.71
C PRO A 25 -8.83 -4.16 -27.57
N ASP A 26 -9.56 -3.20 -26.98
CA ASP A 26 -9.97 -1.98 -27.67
C ASP A 26 -8.93 -0.86 -27.60
N ASN A 27 -7.88 -1.03 -26.81
CA ASN A 27 -6.81 -0.06 -26.73
C ASN A 27 -5.80 -0.26 -27.86
N LYS A 28 -5.31 0.85 -28.42
CA LYS A 28 -4.30 0.84 -29.48
C LYS A 28 -3.32 1.99 -29.33
N LEU A 29 -2.10 1.77 -29.78
CA LEU A 29 -1.09 2.79 -29.93
C LEU A 29 -1.50 3.76 -31.05
N VAL A 30 -1.49 5.05 -30.77
CA VAL A 30 -1.97 6.10 -31.69
C VAL A 30 -0.81 6.86 -32.31
N MET A 31 0.14 7.29 -31.48
CA MET A 31 1.35 7.98 -31.90
C MET A 31 2.58 7.55 -31.10
N VAL A 32 3.72 7.58 -31.76
CA VAL A 32 5.05 7.45 -31.11
C VAL A 32 5.86 8.68 -31.45
N GLY A 33 6.38 9.36 -30.43
CA GLY A 33 7.28 10.48 -30.57
C GLY A 33 8.70 10.10 -30.17
N CYS A 34 9.68 10.50 -30.95
CA CYS A 34 11.10 10.30 -30.71
C CYS A 34 11.87 11.60 -30.88
N LEU A 35 12.75 11.92 -29.92
CA LEU A 35 13.64 13.10 -30.00
C LEU A 35 15.07 12.66 -29.67
N THR A 36 15.99 12.88 -30.62
CA THR A 36 17.39 12.54 -30.44
C THR A 36 18.15 13.62 -29.66
N ASP A 37 19.30 13.27 -29.10
CA ASP A 37 20.23 14.19 -28.44
C ASP A 37 20.83 15.24 -29.41
N GLN A 38 20.66 15.08 -30.73
CA GLN A 38 21.01 16.05 -31.76
C GLN A 38 19.88 17.04 -32.09
N GLY A 39 18.69 16.86 -31.47
CA GLY A 39 17.52 17.70 -31.70
C GLY A 39 16.66 17.29 -32.90
N ASN A 40 16.90 16.13 -33.50
CA ASN A 40 16.01 15.60 -34.55
C ASN A 40 14.78 15.01 -33.91
N GLU A 41 13.59 15.51 -34.30
CA GLU A 41 12.30 15.10 -33.80
C GLU A 41 11.55 14.29 -34.87
N TYR A 42 10.97 13.16 -34.46
CA TYR A 42 10.20 12.25 -35.30
C TYR A 42 8.88 11.96 -34.62
N LEU A 43 7.76 12.17 -35.33
CA LEU A 43 6.41 11.93 -34.84
C LEU A 43 5.71 10.95 -35.77
N TYR A 44 5.40 9.75 -35.30
CA TYR A 44 4.84 8.66 -36.08
C TYR A 44 3.39 8.41 -35.74
N ASN A 45 2.52 8.39 -36.78
CA ASN A 45 1.12 7.96 -36.63
C ASN A 45 1.04 6.44 -36.80
N MET A 46 0.48 5.76 -35.78
CA MET A 46 0.41 4.31 -35.72
C MET A 46 -0.94 3.76 -36.20
N ASP A 47 -2.00 4.55 -36.14
CA ASP A 47 -3.39 4.15 -36.39
C ASP A 47 -3.94 4.53 -37.77
N ARG A 48 -3.22 5.32 -38.57
CA ARG A 48 -3.73 5.91 -39.84
C ARG A 48 -3.02 5.43 -41.09
N GLY A 49 -2.49 4.21 -41.07
CA GLY A 49 -1.82 3.62 -42.22
C GLY A 49 -0.36 4.04 -42.40
N GLY A 50 0.39 3.25 -43.15
CA GLY A 50 1.84 3.28 -43.10
C GLY A 50 2.34 2.53 -41.87
N THR A 51 3.39 1.75 -42.00
CA THR A 51 3.96 1.04 -40.87
C THR A 51 5.34 1.64 -40.55
N PRO A 52 5.43 2.69 -39.74
CA PRO A 52 6.70 3.27 -39.36
C PRO A 52 7.52 2.34 -38.43
N HIS A 53 7.13 1.06 -38.35
CA HIS A 53 7.78 0.07 -37.50
C HIS A 53 9.28 -0.06 -37.76
N VAL A 54 9.68 -0.05 -39.02
CA VAL A 54 11.12 -0.16 -39.39
C VAL A 54 11.90 1.05 -38.87
N GLU A 55 11.39 2.25 -39.16
CA GLU A 55 12.07 3.50 -38.78
C GLU A 55 12.16 3.67 -37.25
N ILE A 56 11.07 3.36 -36.54
CA ILE A 56 11.05 3.39 -35.07
C ILE A 56 12.01 2.35 -34.52
N GLN A 57 12.01 1.11 -35.05
CA GLN A 57 12.92 0.07 -34.59
C GLN A 57 14.39 0.44 -34.85
N GLU A 58 14.70 1.05 -35.98
CA GLU A 58 16.05 1.54 -36.29
C GLU A 58 16.52 2.61 -35.28
N LEU A 59 15.62 3.51 -34.86
CA LEU A 59 15.93 4.49 -33.81
C LEU A 59 16.16 3.81 -32.45
N LEU A 60 15.35 2.83 -32.09
CA LEU A 60 15.50 2.04 -30.87
C LEU A 60 16.80 1.23 -30.87
N ASP A 61 17.17 0.61 -31.99
CA ASP A 61 18.39 -0.18 -32.13
C ASP A 61 19.65 0.68 -32.01
N GLN A 62 19.59 1.96 -32.41
CA GLN A 62 20.68 2.93 -32.29
C GLN A 62 20.73 3.62 -30.91
N ALA A 63 19.69 3.47 -30.10
CA ALA A 63 19.60 4.13 -28.80
C ALA A 63 20.55 3.46 -27.79
N THR A 64 21.49 4.23 -27.25
CA THR A 64 22.34 3.80 -26.13
C THR A 64 21.64 3.91 -24.79
N ILE A 65 20.62 4.76 -24.71
CA ILE A 65 19.71 4.91 -23.55
C ILE A 65 18.39 5.49 -24.03
N LEU A 66 17.30 4.96 -23.51
CA LEU A 66 15.95 5.46 -23.76
C LEU A 66 15.51 6.34 -22.60
N ILE A 67 15.10 7.56 -22.89
CA ILE A 67 14.68 8.56 -21.90
C ILE A 67 13.17 8.74 -22.01
N GLY A 68 12.46 8.77 -20.87
CA GLY A 68 11.03 9.05 -20.84
C GLY A 68 10.56 9.55 -19.47
N HIS A 69 9.34 10.04 -19.41
CA HIS A 69 8.70 10.41 -18.15
C HIS A 69 7.68 9.36 -17.75
N ASN A 70 7.99 8.49 -16.77
CA ASN A 70 7.29 7.23 -16.47
C ASN A 70 7.50 6.16 -17.56
N ILE A 71 8.72 6.04 -18.03
CA ILE A 71 9.15 5.22 -19.18
C ILE A 71 8.67 3.75 -19.17
N ALA A 72 8.34 3.19 -17.97
CA ALA A 72 7.77 1.86 -17.89
C ALA A 72 6.46 1.71 -18.68
N TYR A 73 5.68 2.79 -18.76
CA TYR A 73 4.44 2.83 -19.52
C TYR A 73 4.72 2.77 -21.01
N ASP A 74 5.63 3.57 -21.50
CA ASP A 74 6.02 3.64 -22.92
C ASP A 74 6.65 2.33 -23.39
N LEU A 75 7.55 1.75 -22.57
CA LEU A 75 8.15 0.44 -22.86
C LEU A 75 7.10 -0.65 -23.05
N MET A 76 6.10 -0.70 -22.19
CA MET A 76 5.03 -1.68 -22.25
C MET A 76 4.25 -1.56 -23.56
N TRP A 77 3.89 -0.33 -23.97
CA TRP A 77 3.21 -0.07 -25.23
C TRP A 77 4.07 -0.44 -26.44
N LEU A 78 5.36 -0.11 -26.41
CA LEU A 78 6.29 -0.50 -27.46
C LEU A 78 6.37 -2.02 -27.62
N TRP A 79 6.62 -2.72 -26.53
CA TRP A 79 6.78 -4.18 -26.57
C TRP A 79 5.50 -4.90 -27.04
N GLU A 80 4.33 -4.48 -26.56
CA GLU A 80 3.06 -5.08 -26.97
C GLU A 80 2.65 -4.67 -28.40
N SER A 81 3.21 -3.60 -28.93
CA SER A 81 3.07 -3.21 -30.34
C SER A 81 4.12 -3.85 -31.26
N GLY A 82 4.94 -4.78 -30.77
CA GLY A 82 5.89 -5.56 -31.56
C GLY A 82 7.30 -4.97 -31.67
N PHE A 83 7.57 -3.84 -31.02
CA PHE A 83 8.91 -3.28 -30.95
C PHE A 83 9.80 -4.02 -29.93
N ARG A 84 11.09 -3.96 -30.12
CA ARG A 84 12.11 -4.55 -29.24
C ARG A 84 13.04 -3.48 -28.72
N TYR A 85 13.23 -3.46 -27.42
CA TYR A 85 14.23 -2.66 -26.73
C TYR A 85 14.56 -3.34 -25.40
N ASP A 86 15.82 -3.66 -25.20
CA ASP A 86 16.38 -4.29 -24.00
C ASP A 86 17.57 -3.48 -23.42
N GLY A 87 17.75 -2.28 -23.95
CA GLY A 87 18.78 -1.35 -23.51
C GLY A 87 18.45 -0.63 -22.19
N PRO A 88 19.40 0.18 -21.69
CA PRO A 88 19.20 0.97 -20.47
C PRO A 88 18.13 2.07 -20.66
N VAL A 89 17.42 2.37 -19.57
CA VAL A 89 16.41 3.44 -19.53
C VAL A 89 16.77 4.53 -18.52
N TYR A 90 16.28 5.74 -18.76
CA TYR A 90 16.31 6.85 -17.83
C TYR A 90 14.90 7.43 -17.67
N CYS A 91 14.32 7.22 -16.50
CA CYS A 91 13.00 7.74 -16.15
C CYS A 91 13.16 9.07 -15.41
N THR A 92 12.75 10.17 -16.03
CA THR A 92 12.84 11.50 -15.39
C THR A 92 11.94 11.61 -14.17
N MET A 93 10.78 10.94 -14.15
CA MET A 93 9.90 10.88 -12.99
C MET A 93 10.55 10.18 -11.78
N LEU A 94 11.17 9.01 -12.00
CA LEU A 94 11.80 8.25 -10.93
C LEU A 94 13.12 8.89 -10.47
N THR A 95 13.86 9.52 -11.38
CA THR A 95 15.02 10.32 -11.02
C THR A 95 14.63 11.49 -10.13
N GLU A 96 13.55 12.20 -10.46
CA GLU A 96 13.05 13.30 -9.63
C GLU A 96 12.61 12.81 -8.24
N TYR A 97 11.94 11.65 -8.18
CA TYR A 97 11.58 11.02 -6.91
C TYR A 97 12.80 10.77 -6.01
N ILE A 98 13.94 10.30 -6.57
CA ILE A 98 15.18 10.10 -5.80
C ILE A 98 15.78 11.45 -5.38
N LEU A 99 15.78 12.46 -6.26
CA LEU A 99 16.29 13.80 -5.99
C LEU A 99 15.52 14.53 -4.87
N GLN A 100 14.25 14.20 -4.67
CA GLN A 100 13.41 14.72 -3.59
C GLN A 100 13.79 14.17 -2.20
N ARG A 101 14.57 13.11 -2.11
CA ARG A 101 15.02 12.55 -0.82
C ARG A 101 13.87 12.26 0.15
N GLY A 102 12.76 11.68 -0.35
CA GLY A 102 11.60 11.27 0.44
C GLY A 102 10.59 12.37 0.77
N LEU A 103 10.71 13.58 0.21
CA LEU A 103 9.80 14.71 0.49
C LEU A 103 8.42 14.59 -0.19
N LYS A 104 8.25 13.68 -1.15
CA LYS A 104 6.94 13.40 -1.80
C LYS A 104 6.27 14.62 -2.47
N GLU A 105 7.02 15.43 -3.17
CA GLU A 105 6.45 16.46 -4.02
C GLU A 105 5.82 15.85 -5.28
N PRO A 106 4.89 16.55 -5.95
CA PRO A 106 4.26 16.07 -7.18
C PRO A 106 5.29 15.68 -8.26
N LEU A 107 5.01 14.60 -9.00
CA LEU A 107 5.92 14.03 -9.98
C LEU A 107 5.39 14.07 -11.42
N HIS A 108 4.29 14.77 -11.70
CA HIS A 108 3.85 14.97 -13.08
C HIS A 108 4.91 15.78 -13.86
N LEU A 109 5.04 15.52 -15.15
CA LEU A 109 6.05 16.18 -15.98
C LEU A 109 6.02 17.70 -15.83
N LYS A 110 4.84 18.29 -15.83
CA LYS A 110 4.65 19.72 -15.60
C LYS A 110 5.23 20.19 -14.26
N ASP A 111 4.87 19.50 -13.15
CA ASP A 111 5.34 19.89 -11.81
C ASP A 111 6.87 19.73 -11.69
N CYS A 112 7.42 18.71 -12.35
CA CYS A 112 8.87 18.50 -12.41
C CYS A 112 9.55 19.61 -13.22
N ALA A 113 9.05 19.94 -14.39
CA ALA A 113 9.61 20.98 -15.24
C ALA A 113 9.56 22.37 -14.59
N GLU A 114 8.45 22.72 -13.93
CA GLU A 114 8.31 23.97 -13.17
C GLU A 114 9.37 24.13 -12.07
N ARG A 115 9.78 23.04 -11.38
CA ARG A 115 10.87 23.09 -10.37
C ARG A 115 12.24 23.45 -10.93
N TYR A 116 12.44 23.30 -12.23
CA TYR A 116 13.68 23.63 -12.93
C TYR A 116 13.55 24.85 -13.84
N ASP A 117 12.46 25.61 -13.72
CA ASP A 117 12.14 26.77 -14.55
C ASP A 117 12.17 26.45 -16.06
N LEU A 118 11.74 25.24 -16.43
CA LEU A 118 11.66 24.79 -17.82
C LEU A 118 10.32 25.20 -18.45
N GLU A 119 10.32 25.33 -19.77
CA GLU A 119 9.08 25.60 -20.50
C GLU A 119 8.12 24.41 -20.39
N THR A 120 6.88 24.72 -20.06
CA THR A 120 5.79 23.76 -19.98
C THR A 120 4.64 24.18 -20.87
N LYS A 121 3.75 23.25 -21.19
CA LYS A 121 2.53 23.52 -21.92
C LYS A 121 1.69 24.60 -21.22
N LYS A 122 1.28 25.63 -21.96
CA LYS A 122 0.40 26.67 -21.42
C LYS A 122 -1.02 26.17 -21.13
N GLN A 123 -1.48 25.15 -21.85
CA GLN A 123 -2.81 24.53 -21.67
C GLN A 123 -2.72 23.02 -21.87
N ASP A 124 -3.49 22.28 -21.08
CA ASP A 124 -3.67 20.85 -21.28
C ASP A 124 -4.78 20.61 -22.33
N THR A 125 -4.40 20.64 -23.59
CA THR A 125 -5.28 20.50 -24.74
C THR A 125 -6.04 19.18 -24.71
N LEU A 126 -5.36 18.09 -24.32
CA LEU A 126 -5.99 16.76 -24.27
C LEU A 126 -7.13 16.68 -23.25
N LYS A 127 -7.00 17.33 -22.08
CA LYS A 127 -8.10 17.36 -21.10
C LYS A 127 -9.37 18.00 -21.64
N GLN A 128 -9.26 18.98 -22.53
CA GLN A 128 -10.43 19.60 -23.13
C GLN A 128 -11.16 18.66 -24.08
N TYR A 129 -10.41 17.85 -24.86
CA TYR A 129 -10.97 16.81 -25.72
C TYR A 129 -11.60 15.69 -24.90
N PHE A 130 -10.92 15.15 -23.91
CA PHE A 130 -11.46 14.12 -23.02
C PHE A 130 -12.70 14.58 -22.24
N ALA A 131 -12.74 15.85 -21.81
CA ALA A 131 -13.93 16.43 -21.17
C ALA A 131 -15.15 16.50 -22.10
N LYS A 132 -14.91 16.58 -23.42
CA LYS A 132 -15.96 16.54 -24.46
C LYS A 132 -16.28 15.10 -24.89
N GLY A 133 -15.60 14.08 -24.35
CA GLY A 133 -15.83 12.66 -24.66
C GLY A 133 -15.06 12.11 -25.84
N TYR A 134 -14.08 12.84 -26.39
CA TYR A 134 -13.24 12.35 -27.50
C TYR A 134 -12.27 11.28 -26.99
N ALA A 135 -12.06 10.23 -27.79
CA ALA A 135 -10.96 9.30 -27.63
C ALA A 135 -9.66 9.90 -28.22
N THR A 136 -8.50 9.37 -27.84
CA THR A 136 -7.20 9.91 -28.28
C THR A 136 -7.05 9.90 -29.81
N ASP A 137 -7.54 8.86 -30.46
CA ASP A 137 -7.50 8.70 -31.93
C ASP A 137 -8.49 9.60 -32.69
N GLU A 138 -9.43 10.22 -32.00
CA GLU A 138 -10.37 11.20 -32.54
C GLU A 138 -9.85 12.64 -32.46
N ILE A 139 -8.78 12.89 -31.70
CA ILE A 139 -8.16 14.21 -31.57
C ILE A 139 -7.48 14.59 -32.90
N PRO A 140 -7.60 15.86 -33.36
CA PRO A 140 -6.89 16.33 -34.55
C PRO A 140 -5.37 16.08 -34.41
N ARG A 141 -4.78 15.52 -35.47
CA ARG A 141 -3.38 15.05 -35.43
C ARG A 141 -2.38 16.18 -35.22
N ASP A 142 -2.65 17.35 -35.73
CA ASP A 142 -1.79 18.52 -35.54
C ASP A 142 -1.72 18.90 -34.06
N GLU A 143 -2.85 18.90 -33.36
CA GLU A 143 -2.91 19.19 -31.94
C GLU A 143 -2.27 18.09 -31.07
N LEU A 144 -2.50 16.83 -31.44
CA LEU A 144 -1.88 15.69 -30.75
C LEU A 144 -0.36 15.66 -30.98
N SER A 145 0.09 16.00 -32.20
CA SER A 145 1.52 16.11 -32.53
C SER A 145 2.20 17.25 -31.79
N GLU A 146 1.56 18.43 -31.71
CA GLU A 146 2.08 19.57 -30.93
C GLU A 146 2.18 19.23 -29.45
N TYR A 147 1.17 18.50 -28.92
CA TYR A 147 1.16 18.03 -27.55
C TYR A 147 2.33 17.08 -27.27
N LEU A 148 2.49 16.03 -28.07
CA LEU A 148 3.54 15.02 -27.97
C LEU A 148 4.94 15.63 -28.11
N SER A 149 5.12 16.52 -29.07
CA SER A 149 6.36 17.27 -29.28
C SER A 149 6.75 18.10 -28.04
N ALA A 150 5.79 18.77 -27.41
CA ALA A 150 6.05 19.54 -26.19
C ALA A 150 6.47 18.64 -25.00
N ASP A 151 5.88 17.44 -24.88
CA ASP A 151 6.26 16.49 -23.81
C ASP A 151 7.65 15.91 -24.05
N LEU A 152 8.01 15.58 -25.28
CA LEU A 152 9.37 15.13 -25.64
C LEU A 152 10.43 16.17 -25.26
N ARG A 153 10.21 17.44 -25.64
CA ARG A 153 11.16 18.53 -25.32
C ARG A 153 11.27 18.78 -23.83
N ALA A 154 10.14 18.83 -23.12
CA ALA A 154 10.13 18.99 -21.67
C ALA A 154 10.84 17.84 -20.96
N THR A 155 10.62 16.60 -21.41
CA THR A 155 11.27 15.40 -20.85
C THR A 155 12.77 15.43 -21.06
N GLN A 156 13.24 15.80 -22.26
CA GLN A 156 14.66 15.92 -22.56
C GLN A 156 15.34 17.03 -21.75
N GLN A 157 14.74 18.21 -21.69
CA GLN A 157 15.25 19.34 -20.90
C GLN A 157 15.30 18.99 -19.40
N LEU A 158 14.28 18.29 -18.90
CA LEU A 158 14.25 17.81 -17.52
C LEU A 158 15.38 16.80 -17.26
N CYS A 159 15.62 15.86 -18.17
CA CYS A 159 16.73 14.92 -18.09
C CYS A 159 18.08 15.67 -17.98
N ASP A 160 18.31 16.67 -18.83
CA ASP A 160 19.55 17.45 -18.82
C ASP A 160 19.72 18.25 -17.52
N ALA A 161 18.65 18.85 -17.00
CA ALA A 161 18.64 19.55 -15.72
C ALA A 161 18.94 18.62 -14.54
N GLN A 162 18.31 17.45 -14.52
CA GLN A 162 18.56 16.42 -13.51
C GLN A 162 19.98 15.88 -13.57
N TYR A 163 20.53 15.67 -14.78
CA TYR A 163 21.92 15.25 -14.95
C TYR A 163 22.90 16.28 -14.41
N LYS A 164 22.70 17.58 -14.69
CA LYS A 164 23.50 18.66 -14.10
C LYS A 164 23.43 18.65 -12.57
N LYS A 165 22.23 18.45 -12.01
CA LYS A 165 22.01 18.38 -10.57
C LYS A 165 22.72 17.19 -9.94
N LEU A 166 22.64 16.00 -10.54
CA LEU A 166 23.31 14.78 -10.07
C LEU A 166 24.85 14.90 -10.12
N ASN A 167 25.40 15.66 -11.03
CA ASN A 167 26.85 15.93 -11.11
C ASN A 167 27.33 16.99 -10.11
N SER A 168 26.44 17.66 -9.38
CA SER A 168 26.84 18.58 -8.32
C SER A 168 27.24 17.82 -7.04
N GLU A 169 28.19 18.36 -6.28
CA GLU A 169 28.70 17.76 -5.03
C GLU A 169 27.57 17.38 -4.06
N GLN A 170 26.53 18.21 -4.00
CA GLN A 170 25.38 18.00 -3.11
C GLN A 170 24.54 16.77 -3.45
N TYR A 171 24.50 16.33 -4.72
CA TYR A 171 23.61 15.26 -5.22
C TYR A 171 24.36 14.07 -5.81
N ALA A 172 25.67 14.15 -6.03
CA ALA A 172 26.47 13.07 -6.64
C ALA A 172 26.30 11.72 -5.93
N GLY A 173 26.10 11.72 -4.62
CA GLY A 173 25.88 10.51 -3.84
C GLY A 173 24.58 9.76 -4.15
N LEU A 174 23.62 10.37 -4.88
CA LEU A 174 22.36 9.74 -5.27
C LEU A 174 22.45 8.97 -6.59
N LEU A 175 23.54 9.10 -7.35
CA LEU A 175 23.63 8.53 -8.70
C LEU A 175 23.44 7.01 -8.72
N ASP A 176 24.05 6.28 -7.79
CA ASP A 176 23.89 4.81 -7.69
C ASP A 176 22.42 4.40 -7.44
N SER A 177 21.71 5.16 -6.60
CA SER A 177 20.27 4.92 -6.36
C SER A 177 19.41 5.24 -7.58
N VAL A 178 19.75 6.28 -8.35
CA VAL A 178 19.09 6.61 -9.62
C VAL A 178 19.29 5.49 -10.62
N ILE A 179 20.53 5.02 -10.79
CA ILE A 179 20.87 3.92 -11.71
C ILE A 179 20.12 2.63 -11.33
N LEU A 180 20.13 2.25 -10.04
CA LEU A 180 19.42 1.07 -9.56
C LEU A 180 17.91 1.17 -9.83
N THR A 181 17.31 2.31 -9.48
CA THR A 181 15.88 2.54 -9.65
C THR A 181 15.46 2.44 -11.12
N ASN A 182 16.26 2.98 -12.04
CA ASN A 182 16.00 2.88 -13.47
C ASN A 182 16.19 1.46 -14.03
N LYS A 183 17.19 0.70 -13.58
CA LYS A 183 17.37 -0.71 -13.97
C LYS A 183 16.15 -1.56 -13.54
N VAL A 184 15.70 -1.38 -12.32
CA VAL A 184 14.53 -2.10 -11.78
C VAL A 184 13.25 -1.81 -12.57
N THR A 185 13.13 -0.63 -13.18
CA THR A 185 11.96 -0.26 -13.99
C THR A 185 11.70 -1.26 -15.13
N VAL A 186 12.75 -1.72 -15.80
CA VAL A 186 12.63 -2.71 -16.89
C VAL A 186 12.12 -4.04 -16.36
N THR A 187 12.68 -4.52 -15.24
CA THR A 187 12.20 -5.75 -14.57
C THR A 187 10.75 -5.67 -14.16
N LEU A 188 10.31 -4.54 -13.59
CA LEU A 188 8.92 -4.35 -13.20
C LEU A 188 7.97 -4.27 -14.40
N ALA A 189 8.41 -3.67 -15.51
CA ALA A 189 7.64 -3.63 -16.75
C ALA A 189 7.49 -5.04 -17.37
N ASN A 190 8.54 -5.86 -17.37
CA ASN A 190 8.47 -7.26 -17.80
C ASN A 190 7.56 -8.09 -16.89
N MET A 191 7.66 -7.93 -15.59
CA MET A 191 6.78 -8.60 -14.63
C MET A 191 5.30 -8.22 -14.86
N TYR A 192 5.03 -6.94 -15.14
CA TYR A 192 3.69 -6.48 -15.51
C TYR A 192 3.18 -7.18 -16.78
N ARG A 193 4.01 -7.28 -17.82
CA ARG A 193 3.68 -8.01 -19.06
C ARG A 193 3.41 -9.47 -18.81
N ASN A 194 4.21 -10.12 -17.98
CA ASN A 194 4.02 -11.53 -17.66
C ASN A 194 2.61 -11.81 -17.15
N GLY A 195 2.06 -10.93 -16.31
CA GLY A 195 0.76 -11.13 -15.66
C GLY A 195 0.73 -12.34 -14.74
N PHE A 196 -0.33 -12.48 -13.97
CA PHE A 196 -0.55 -13.59 -13.05
C PHE A 196 -1.90 -14.25 -13.36
N LYS A 197 -1.92 -15.55 -13.62
CA LYS A 197 -3.13 -16.28 -13.97
C LYS A 197 -4.09 -16.37 -12.79
N VAL A 198 -5.35 -16.01 -13.02
CA VAL A 198 -6.44 -16.07 -12.05
C VAL A 198 -7.45 -17.15 -12.45
N ASP A 199 -7.72 -18.08 -11.55
CA ASP A 199 -8.80 -19.05 -11.65
C ASP A 199 -10.13 -18.35 -11.28
N GLN A 200 -10.94 -18.04 -12.29
CA GLN A 200 -12.21 -17.32 -12.13
C GLN A 200 -13.23 -18.12 -11.33
N ASN A 201 -13.23 -19.44 -11.42
CA ASN A 201 -14.16 -20.28 -10.66
C ASN A 201 -13.82 -20.22 -9.16
N LYS A 202 -12.55 -20.39 -8.82
CA LYS A 202 -12.09 -20.22 -7.43
C LYS A 202 -12.32 -18.81 -6.89
N LEU A 203 -12.19 -17.77 -7.73
CA LEU A 203 -12.49 -16.40 -7.31
C LEU A 203 -13.96 -16.25 -6.94
N ASN A 204 -14.87 -16.84 -7.70
CA ASN A 204 -16.30 -16.85 -7.41
C ASN A 204 -16.63 -17.66 -6.15
N GLU A 205 -15.98 -18.81 -5.94
CA GLU A 205 -16.13 -19.60 -4.70
C GLU A 205 -15.72 -18.79 -3.48
N VAL A 206 -14.55 -18.18 -3.50
CA VAL A 206 -14.03 -17.33 -2.41
C VAL A 206 -14.96 -16.13 -2.16
N ARG A 207 -15.52 -15.53 -3.21
CA ARG A 207 -16.51 -14.46 -3.07
C ARG A 207 -17.74 -14.93 -2.31
N GLN A 208 -18.35 -16.04 -2.73
CA GLN A 208 -19.56 -16.57 -2.12
C GLN A 208 -19.34 -16.94 -0.64
N GLU A 209 -18.19 -17.55 -0.32
CA GLU A 209 -17.81 -17.87 1.06
C GLU A 209 -17.75 -16.61 1.93
N PHE A 210 -17.08 -15.56 1.46
CA PHE A 210 -16.93 -14.31 2.22
C PHE A 210 -18.23 -13.52 2.34
N GLU A 211 -19.05 -13.48 1.30
CA GLU A 211 -20.38 -12.85 1.33
C GLU A 211 -21.29 -13.57 2.33
N GLN A 212 -21.24 -14.89 2.38
CA GLN A 212 -22.03 -15.67 3.38
C GLN A 212 -21.51 -15.40 4.80
N GLU A 213 -20.18 -15.47 5.03
CA GLU A 213 -19.61 -15.16 6.35
C GLU A 213 -19.97 -13.74 6.81
N LYS A 214 -19.90 -12.77 5.90
CA LYS A 214 -20.28 -11.38 6.16
C LYS A 214 -21.73 -11.29 6.61
N LYS A 215 -22.64 -11.93 5.90
CA LYS A 215 -24.07 -11.96 6.24
C LYS A 215 -24.31 -12.57 7.63
N ASP A 216 -23.68 -13.70 7.93
CA ASP A 216 -23.81 -14.37 9.23
C ASP A 216 -23.30 -13.49 10.38
N ILE A 217 -22.21 -12.75 10.17
CA ILE A 217 -21.69 -11.79 11.15
C ILE A 217 -22.63 -10.60 11.32
N GLU A 218 -23.13 -10.03 10.22
CA GLU A 218 -24.09 -8.91 10.27
C GLU A 218 -25.35 -9.29 11.03
N GLU A 219 -25.89 -10.49 10.82
CA GLU A 219 -27.06 -11.01 11.56
C GLU A 219 -26.75 -11.12 13.06
N ARG A 220 -25.61 -11.69 13.46
CA ARG A 220 -25.18 -11.77 14.87
C ARG A 220 -25.01 -10.39 15.51
N LEU A 221 -24.29 -9.49 14.80
CA LEU A 221 -24.06 -8.13 15.28
C LEU A 221 -25.36 -7.34 15.43
N ASN A 222 -26.29 -7.44 14.48
CA ASN A 222 -27.58 -6.78 14.55
C ASN A 222 -28.40 -7.28 15.75
N LYS A 223 -28.34 -8.56 16.07
CA LYS A 223 -28.98 -9.13 17.28
C LYS A 223 -28.34 -8.55 18.55
N GLN A 224 -27.00 -8.58 18.65
CA GLN A 224 -26.25 -8.04 19.80
C GLN A 224 -26.48 -6.53 19.98
N VAL A 225 -26.50 -5.76 18.88
CA VAL A 225 -26.77 -4.33 18.90
C VAL A 225 -28.18 -4.06 19.43
N ARG A 226 -29.20 -4.83 19.02
CA ARG A 226 -30.57 -4.69 19.54
C ARG A 226 -30.64 -4.99 21.04
N GLU A 227 -29.91 -5.98 21.52
CA GLU A 227 -29.80 -6.28 22.95
C GLU A 227 -29.10 -5.16 23.74
N LEU A 228 -28.08 -4.54 23.16
CA LEU A 228 -27.26 -3.49 23.78
C LEU A 228 -27.89 -2.10 23.71
N MET A 229 -28.57 -1.75 22.61
CA MET A 229 -29.04 -0.39 22.33
C MET A 229 -30.58 -0.26 22.43
N GLY A 230 -31.31 -1.37 22.45
CA GLY A 230 -32.76 -1.42 22.29
C GLY A 230 -33.15 -1.27 20.80
N ASP A 231 -34.30 -0.66 20.55
CA ASP A 231 -34.88 -0.61 19.20
C ASP A 231 -34.31 0.49 18.28
N THR A 232 -33.43 1.36 18.79
CA THR A 232 -32.76 2.38 17.91
C THR A 232 -31.91 1.68 16.84
N PRO A 233 -32.16 1.93 15.54
CA PRO A 233 -31.33 1.41 14.48
C PRO A 233 -29.89 1.96 14.59
N ILE A 234 -28.90 1.08 14.48
CA ILE A 234 -27.49 1.42 14.51
C ILE A 234 -26.87 1.03 13.18
N ASN A 235 -26.26 1.99 12.52
CA ASN A 235 -25.44 1.74 11.33
C ASN A 235 -24.03 1.29 11.77
N LEU A 236 -23.73 0.02 11.60
CA LEU A 236 -22.44 -0.59 11.96
C LEU A 236 -21.24 0.02 11.20
N ASN A 237 -21.48 0.62 10.04
CA ASN A 237 -20.45 1.30 9.24
C ASN A 237 -20.23 2.77 9.65
N SER A 238 -21.02 3.28 10.61
CA SER A 238 -20.83 4.63 11.13
C SER A 238 -19.91 4.64 12.35
N PRO A 239 -18.68 5.21 12.27
CA PRO A 239 -17.77 5.31 13.42
C PRO A 239 -18.41 6.04 14.62
N GLU A 240 -19.26 7.02 14.35
CA GLU A 240 -20.01 7.74 15.40
C GLU A 240 -20.97 6.81 16.13
N GLN A 241 -21.82 6.08 15.40
CA GLN A 241 -22.81 5.20 16.01
C GLN A 241 -22.15 3.99 16.69
N MET A 242 -21.05 3.48 16.12
CA MET A 242 -20.21 2.48 16.78
C MET A 242 -19.61 3.00 18.10
N SER A 243 -19.21 4.28 18.14
CA SER A 243 -18.77 4.93 19.37
C SER A 243 -19.87 4.91 20.45
N TRP A 244 -21.15 5.08 20.10
CA TRP A 244 -22.27 4.99 21.06
C TRP A 244 -22.41 3.58 21.62
N VAL A 245 -22.31 2.55 20.78
CA VAL A 245 -22.38 1.15 21.21
C VAL A 245 -21.23 0.80 22.15
N ILE A 246 -20.02 1.23 21.82
CA ILE A 246 -18.81 0.85 22.58
C ILE A 246 -18.71 1.65 23.90
N TYR A 247 -18.83 2.98 23.83
CA TYR A 247 -18.56 3.86 24.97
C TYR A 247 -19.83 4.32 25.71
N SER A 248 -21.02 3.94 25.24
CA SER A 248 -22.32 4.30 25.85
C SER A 248 -22.51 5.82 25.97
N ARG A 249 -21.90 6.59 25.10
CA ARG A 249 -21.92 8.05 25.13
C ARG A 249 -22.08 8.65 23.73
N LYS A 250 -22.84 9.74 23.66
CA LYS A 250 -23.08 10.53 22.45
C LYS A 250 -22.54 11.95 22.65
N VAL A 251 -21.82 12.47 21.67
CA VAL A 251 -21.33 13.85 21.65
C VAL A 251 -22.51 14.82 21.54
N LYS A 252 -22.50 15.89 22.34
CA LYS A 252 -23.56 16.91 22.34
C LYS A 252 -23.42 17.89 21.17
N ASP A 253 -22.19 18.34 20.91
CA ASP A 253 -21.89 19.24 19.80
C ASP A 253 -20.58 18.78 19.10
N LYS A 254 -20.72 18.33 17.86
CA LYS A 254 -19.60 17.81 17.05
C LYS A 254 -18.63 18.92 16.64
N ALA A 255 -19.14 20.14 16.38
CA ALA A 255 -18.31 21.22 15.88
C ALA A 255 -17.23 21.64 16.88
N THR A 256 -17.54 21.55 18.17
CA THR A 256 -16.66 21.97 19.26
C THR A 256 -16.03 20.81 20.03
N TRP A 257 -16.51 19.59 19.83
CA TRP A 257 -16.10 18.42 20.62
C TRP A 257 -14.58 18.27 20.78
N ALA A 258 -13.85 18.25 19.65
CA ALA A 258 -12.40 18.02 19.69
C ALA A 258 -11.62 19.15 20.38
N ASN A 259 -12.17 20.36 20.40
CA ASN A 259 -11.51 21.55 20.97
C ASN A 259 -11.40 21.52 22.51
N TYR A 260 -12.18 20.65 23.16
CA TYR A 260 -12.14 20.49 24.62
C TYR A 260 -11.02 19.59 25.12
N PHE A 261 -10.21 18.99 24.22
CA PHE A 261 -9.22 17.99 24.56
C PHE A 261 -7.83 18.39 24.08
N HIS A 262 -6.90 18.57 25.04
CA HIS A 262 -5.51 18.96 24.74
C HIS A 262 -4.52 17.80 25.04
N PRO A 263 -3.39 17.70 24.33
CA PRO A 263 -2.46 16.59 24.45
C PRO A 263 -1.95 16.29 25.87
N ASN A 264 -1.86 17.30 26.73
CA ASN A 264 -1.30 17.18 28.08
C ASN A 264 -2.36 17.34 29.19
N MET A 265 -3.60 16.99 28.92
CA MET A 265 -4.70 17.10 29.88
C MET A 265 -4.58 16.05 30.99
N HIS A 266 -4.77 16.48 32.25
CA HIS A 266 -4.84 15.56 33.39
C HIS A 266 -6.12 14.71 33.35
N ASP A 267 -6.03 13.47 33.83
CA ASP A 267 -7.14 12.49 33.80
C ASP A 267 -8.45 13.02 34.40
N LYS A 268 -8.39 13.78 35.51
CA LYS A 268 -9.57 14.38 36.13
C LYS A 268 -10.23 15.40 35.21
N GLN A 269 -9.44 16.26 34.55
CA GLN A 269 -9.92 17.25 33.60
C GLN A 269 -10.51 16.56 32.37
N PHE A 270 -9.83 15.51 31.84
CA PHE A 270 -10.35 14.69 30.75
C PHE A 270 -11.73 14.11 31.05
N LYS A 271 -11.89 13.44 32.21
CA LYS A 271 -13.17 12.86 32.65
C LYS A 271 -14.26 13.93 32.78
N ASN A 272 -13.94 15.10 33.32
CA ASN A 272 -14.90 16.21 33.43
C ASN A 272 -15.34 16.72 32.05
N ASN A 273 -14.39 16.91 31.12
CA ASN A 273 -14.70 17.35 29.76
C ASN A 273 -15.54 16.32 29.01
N VAL A 274 -15.27 15.03 29.17
CA VAL A 274 -16.11 13.96 28.62
C VAL A 274 -17.52 14.04 29.18
N ALA A 275 -17.67 14.18 30.49
CA ALA A 275 -18.97 14.24 31.16
C ALA A 275 -19.78 15.49 30.71
N TYR A 276 -19.12 16.62 30.56
CA TYR A 276 -19.77 17.87 30.16
C TYR A 276 -20.18 17.89 28.68
N ASN A 277 -19.30 17.44 27.79
CA ASN A 277 -19.49 17.57 26.34
C ASN A 277 -20.14 16.34 25.67
N SER A 278 -20.49 15.32 26.45
CA SER A 278 -21.25 14.15 25.98
C SER A 278 -22.41 13.80 26.92
N SER A 279 -23.37 13.06 26.39
CA SER A 279 -24.51 12.51 27.14
C SER A 279 -24.43 10.99 27.17
N ILE A 280 -24.96 10.39 28.23
CA ILE A 280 -25.14 8.94 28.31
C ILE A 280 -26.19 8.53 27.29
N VAL A 281 -25.97 7.40 26.62
CA VAL A 281 -26.93 6.79 25.71
C VAL A 281 -27.74 5.73 26.52
N TYR A 282 -29.04 5.80 26.43
CA TYR A 282 -29.97 4.84 27.07
C TYR A 282 -30.55 3.92 26.01
N LYS A 283 -30.89 2.70 26.42
CA LYS A 283 -31.67 1.78 25.56
C LYS A 283 -33.00 2.42 25.23
N THR A 284 -33.52 2.11 24.06
CA THR A 284 -34.77 2.68 23.58
C THR A 284 -35.82 1.61 23.32
N LYS A 285 -37.08 2.02 23.39
CA LYS A 285 -38.23 1.25 22.87
C LYS A 285 -38.84 2.02 21.71
N ALA A 286 -39.14 1.29 20.63
CA ALA A 286 -39.82 1.86 19.47
C ALA A 286 -41.33 1.98 19.77
N GLU A 287 -41.86 3.19 19.63
CA GLU A 287 -43.28 3.46 19.62
C GLU A 287 -43.67 3.93 18.21
N GLN A 288 -44.76 3.36 17.71
CA GLN A 288 -45.29 3.76 16.41
C GLN A 288 -45.63 5.24 16.40
N CYS A 289 -45.18 5.96 15.40
CA CYS A 289 -45.44 7.38 15.27
C CYS A 289 -46.97 7.60 15.04
N ALA A 290 -47.62 8.17 16.03
CA ALA A 290 -49.07 8.43 15.97
C ALA A 290 -49.45 9.36 14.80
N TYR A 291 -48.54 10.24 14.37
CA TYR A 291 -48.81 11.21 13.31
C TYR A 291 -48.89 10.58 11.93
N CYS A 292 -47.94 9.71 11.55
CA CYS A 292 -47.94 9.00 10.29
C CYS A 292 -48.43 7.55 10.37
N LYS A 293 -48.83 7.10 11.56
CA LYS A 293 -49.28 5.73 11.82
C LYS A 293 -48.31 4.66 11.35
N GLY A 294 -47.01 4.89 11.58
CA GLY A 294 -45.95 3.97 11.24
C GLY A 294 -45.47 3.99 9.80
N THR A 295 -46.03 4.81 8.92
CA THR A 295 -45.68 4.82 7.51
C THR A 295 -44.39 5.59 7.20
N GLY A 296 -43.90 6.44 8.10
CA GLY A 296 -42.78 7.36 7.88
C GLY A 296 -43.13 8.54 7.00
N TYR A 297 -44.25 8.52 6.31
CA TYR A 297 -44.65 9.54 5.34
C TYR A 297 -46.04 10.06 5.59
N ILE A 298 -46.33 11.28 5.14
CA ILE A 298 -47.62 11.92 5.16
C ILE A 298 -47.96 12.45 3.77
N ARG A 299 -49.25 12.35 3.37
CA ARG A 299 -49.73 13.02 2.17
C ARG A 299 -50.28 14.39 2.56
N LYS A 300 -49.57 15.42 2.14
CA LYS A 300 -50.08 16.79 2.23
C LYS A 300 -51.21 17.00 1.21
N ILE A 301 -52.23 17.79 1.60
CA ILE A 301 -53.37 18.12 0.75
C ILE A 301 -53.14 19.51 0.19
N LYS A 302 -53.39 19.69 -1.09
CA LYS A 302 -53.34 20.98 -1.78
C LYS A 302 -54.53 21.84 -1.37
N LYS A 303 -54.49 23.15 -1.72
CA LYS A 303 -55.61 24.07 -1.40
C LYS A 303 -56.90 23.70 -2.11
N ASP A 304 -56.84 22.92 -3.18
CA ASP A 304 -57.99 22.41 -3.93
C ASP A 304 -58.55 21.10 -3.37
N GLY A 305 -58.04 20.61 -2.26
CA GLY A 305 -58.47 19.38 -1.61
C GLY A 305 -57.84 18.11 -2.19
N SER A 306 -57.03 18.19 -3.25
CA SER A 306 -56.36 16.99 -3.82
C SER A 306 -55.02 16.73 -3.10
N PRO A 307 -54.62 15.46 -2.96
CA PRO A 307 -53.33 15.10 -2.36
C PRO A 307 -52.17 15.41 -3.34
N TYR A 308 -51.00 15.82 -2.79
CA TYR A 308 -49.79 15.89 -3.57
C TYR A 308 -49.40 14.52 -4.12
N ALA A 309 -48.88 14.46 -5.32
CA ALA A 309 -48.48 13.24 -6.02
C ALA A 309 -47.38 12.45 -5.24
N LYS A 310 -46.42 13.16 -4.64
CA LYS A 310 -45.37 12.55 -3.82
C LYS A 310 -45.66 12.76 -2.34
N PRO A 311 -45.61 11.69 -1.48
CA PRO A 311 -45.72 11.85 -0.03
C PRO A 311 -44.53 12.65 0.51
N SER A 312 -44.73 13.40 1.58
CA SER A 312 -43.65 14.12 2.29
C SER A 312 -43.21 13.29 3.50
N VAL A 313 -41.92 13.40 3.84
CA VAL A 313 -41.37 12.79 5.06
C VAL A 313 -42.15 13.30 6.28
N CYS A 314 -42.47 12.40 7.20
CA CYS A 314 -43.18 12.75 8.42
C CYS A 314 -42.30 13.61 9.33
N PRO A 315 -42.70 14.85 9.69
CA PRO A 315 -41.88 15.76 10.49
C PRO A 315 -41.84 15.38 11.99
N LYS A 316 -42.55 14.34 12.41
CA LYS A 316 -42.58 13.89 13.78
C LYS A 316 -41.69 12.68 14.07
N CYS A 317 -41.28 11.95 13.04
CA CYS A 317 -40.38 10.78 13.13
C CYS A 317 -39.31 10.79 12.05
N ASP A 318 -39.13 11.92 11.31
CA ASP A 318 -38.11 12.12 10.27
C ASP A 318 -38.03 10.98 9.23
N GLY A 319 -39.17 10.33 8.98
CA GLY A 319 -39.26 9.23 8.00
C GLY A 319 -39.20 7.83 8.59
N ASP A 320 -38.79 7.66 9.82
CA ASP A 320 -38.58 6.34 10.43
C ASP A 320 -39.88 5.55 10.69
N GLY A 321 -41.03 6.25 10.75
CA GLY A 321 -42.33 5.62 11.14
C GLY A 321 -42.48 5.38 12.63
N TYR A 322 -41.40 5.44 13.38
CA TYR A 322 -41.34 5.17 14.82
C TYR A 322 -40.63 6.32 15.56
N LYS A 323 -40.88 6.39 16.87
CA LYS A 323 -40.16 7.21 17.83
C LYS A 323 -39.44 6.28 18.79
N PHE A 324 -38.15 6.53 19.02
CA PHE A 324 -37.32 5.74 19.91
C PHE A 324 -37.28 6.40 21.31
N ILE A 325 -38.09 5.89 22.24
CA ILE A 325 -38.23 6.45 23.58
C ILE A 325 -37.15 5.88 24.51
N PRO A 326 -36.30 6.72 25.13
CA PRO A 326 -35.27 6.25 26.05
C PRO A 326 -35.87 5.56 27.29
N THR A 327 -35.27 4.46 27.67
CA THR A 327 -35.55 3.76 28.95
C THR A 327 -34.63 4.29 30.06
N LYS A 328 -34.67 3.68 31.24
CA LYS A 328 -33.74 3.98 32.34
C LYS A 328 -32.41 3.19 32.26
N GLU A 329 -32.31 2.24 31.33
CA GLU A 329 -31.16 1.35 31.20
C GLU A 329 -30.09 1.98 30.29
N ILE A 330 -28.82 2.06 30.78
CA ILE A 330 -27.71 2.54 29.99
C ILE A 330 -27.39 1.55 28.86
N ALA A 331 -27.37 2.04 27.64
CA ALA A 331 -27.08 1.28 26.44
C ALA A 331 -25.60 1.00 26.28
N GLY A 332 -25.27 0.03 25.41
CA GLY A 332 -23.90 -0.26 24.92
C GLY A 332 -23.04 -1.05 25.90
N LEU A 333 -21.75 -1.19 25.50
CA LEU A 333 -20.75 -2.02 26.20
C LEU A 333 -20.13 -1.32 27.42
N LYS A 334 -20.36 -0.04 27.62
CA LYS A 334 -19.95 0.77 28.80
C LYS A 334 -18.43 0.88 28.97
N PHE A 335 -17.65 0.79 27.89
CA PHE A 335 -16.22 1.10 27.96
C PHE A 335 -15.97 2.57 28.25
N SER A 336 -14.84 2.87 28.86
CA SER A 336 -14.37 4.23 29.07
C SER A 336 -13.12 4.48 28.25
N ALA A 337 -13.05 5.62 27.55
CA ALA A 337 -11.82 6.04 26.88
C ALA A 337 -10.75 6.38 27.93
N PRO A 338 -9.53 5.87 27.81
CA PRO A 338 -8.49 6.07 28.80
C PRO A 338 -7.99 7.52 28.92
N ASN A 339 -7.87 8.22 27.78
CA ASN A 339 -7.31 9.57 27.70
C ASN A 339 -7.70 10.27 26.40
N GLN A 340 -7.26 11.52 26.23
CA GLN A 340 -7.57 12.37 25.07
C GLN A 340 -7.13 11.82 23.70
N LYS A 341 -6.18 10.89 23.63
CA LYS A 341 -5.77 10.25 22.37
C LYS A 341 -6.86 9.37 21.76
N TRP A 342 -7.88 9.03 22.56
CA TRP A 342 -9.04 8.27 22.11
C TRP A 342 -10.16 9.15 21.59
N VAL A 343 -9.98 10.46 21.61
CA VAL A 343 -10.97 11.42 21.07
C VAL A 343 -10.75 11.55 19.56
N SER A 344 -11.85 11.43 18.82
CA SER A 344 -11.94 11.71 17.39
C SER A 344 -12.89 12.87 17.12
N ALA A 345 -12.95 13.37 15.89
CA ALA A 345 -13.85 14.46 15.50
C ALA A 345 -15.34 14.14 15.76
N ASN A 346 -15.73 12.87 15.68
CA ASN A 346 -17.12 12.42 15.78
C ASN A 346 -17.45 11.69 17.09
N GLY A 347 -16.61 11.79 18.11
CA GLY A 347 -16.76 11.10 19.38
C GLY A 347 -15.48 10.39 19.81
N PHE A 348 -15.59 9.16 20.29
CA PHE A 348 -14.43 8.36 20.61
C PHE A 348 -13.98 7.51 19.41
N SER A 349 -12.68 7.33 19.27
CA SER A 349 -12.10 6.57 18.18
C SER A 349 -12.44 5.08 18.28
N VAL A 350 -12.89 4.53 17.18
CA VAL A 350 -13.17 3.09 16.98
C VAL A 350 -12.24 2.50 15.92
N ASN A 351 -11.02 3.07 15.76
CA ASN A 351 -10.02 2.54 14.85
C ASN A 351 -9.53 1.15 15.29
N LYS A 352 -8.89 0.44 14.37
CA LYS A 352 -8.38 -0.93 14.58
C LYS A 352 -7.56 -1.07 15.86
N THR A 353 -6.61 -0.17 16.10
CA THR A 353 -5.73 -0.20 17.29
C THR A 353 -6.51 -0.06 18.58
N ASN A 354 -7.49 0.84 18.63
CA ASN A 354 -8.32 1.02 19.82
C ASN A 354 -9.25 -0.16 20.04
N LEU A 355 -9.80 -0.77 18.97
CA LEU A 355 -10.63 -1.98 19.09
C LEU A 355 -9.82 -3.17 19.60
N GLU A 356 -8.58 -3.36 19.15
CA GLU A 356 -7.65 -4.38 19.67
C GLU A 356 -7.35 -4.19 21.16
N LEU A 357 -7.12 -2.96 21.60
CA LEU A 357 -6.92 -2.66 23.02
C LEU A 357 -8.18 -2.91 23.86
N LEU A 358 -9.34 -2.53 23.35
CA LEU A 358 -10.62 -2.81 24.03
C LEU A 358 -10.90 -4.31 24.12
N GLN A 359 -10.51 -5.08 23.11
CA GLN A 359 -10.62 -6.53 23.12
C GLN A 359 -9.72 -7.16 24.21
N SER A 360 -8.48 -6.66 24.36
CA SER A 360 -7.61 -7.08 25.47
C SER A 360 -8.21 -6.73 26.82
N ILE A 361 -8.73 -5.51 27.01
CA ILE A 361 -9.42 -5.09 28.24
C ILE A 361 -10.65 -5.97 28.51
N ALA A 362 -11.43 -6.32 27.48
CA ALA A 362 -12.57 -7.19 27.63
C ALA A 362 -12.18 -8.61 28.05
N LYS A 363 -11.05 -9.13 27.54
CA LYS A 363 -10.47 -10.41 27.92
C LYS A 363 -10.06 -10.40 29.40
N ASP A 364 -9.30 -9.39 29.83
CA ASP A 364 -8.79 -9.25 31.20
C ASP A 364 -9.94 -9.11 32.24
N ARG A 365 -11.06 -8.51 31.81
CA ARG A 365 -12.26 -8.32 32.64
C ARG A 365 -13.32 -9.41 32.49
N HIS A 366 -13.04 -10.46 31.75
CA HIS A 366 -13.97 -11.57 31.48
C HIS A 366 -15.34 -11.13 30.88
N MET A 367 -15.32 -10.08 30.05
CA MET A 367 -16.52 -9.53 29.40
C MET A 367 -16.79 -10.29 28.09
N THR A 368 -17.34 -11.51 28.17
CA THR A 368 -17.48 -12.42 27.01
C THR A 368 -18.28 -11.83 25.86
N ASP A 369 -19.38 -11.14 26.14
CA ASP A 369 -20.24 -10.54 25.12
C ASP A 369 -19.54 -9.39 24.39
N ALA A 370 -18.77 -8.58 25.13
CA ALA A 370 -17.97 -7.52 24.55
C ALA A 370 -16.82 -8.07 23.68
N GLN A 371 -16.18 -9.16 24.11
CA GLN A 371 -15.15 -9.83 23.31
C GLN A 371 -15.73 -10.34 21.99
N SER A 372 -16.89 -11.01 22.04
CA SER A 372 -17.57 -11.50 20.84
C SER A 372 -17.93 -10.36 19.88
N PHE A 373 -18.54 -9.30 20.40
CA PHE A 373 -18.92 -8.13 19.62
C PHE A 373 -17.71 -7.45 18.95
N LEU A 374 -16.66 -7.19 19.72
CA LEU A 374 -15.45 -6.52 19.20
C LEU A 374 -14.72 -7.36 18.14
N ARG A 375 -14.69 -8.69 18.31
CA ARG A 375 -14.14 -9.62 17.33
C ARG A 375 -14.97 -9.60 16.03
N ASP A 376 -16.29 -9.69 16.14
CA ASP A 376 -17.17 -9.71 14.98
C ASP A 376 -17.13 -8.38 14.20
N ILE A 377 -17.03 -7.21 14.87
CA ILE A 377 -16.84 -5.92 14.21
C ILE A 377 -15.50 -5.84 13.45
N GLN A 378 -14.42 -6.33 14.05
CA GLN A 378 -13.12 -6.34 13.39
C GLN A 378 -13.13 -7.29 12.19
N ARG A 379 -13.78 -8.46 12.31
CA ARG A 379 -13.91 -9.40 11.20
C ARG A 379 -14.80 -8.85 10.09
N LEU A 380 -15.91 -8.19 10.41
CA LEU A 380 -16.76 -7.52 9.42
C LEU A 380 -16.00 -6.48 8.62
N SER A 381 -15.26 -5.59 9.30
CA SER A 381 -14.43 -4.58 8.64
C SER A 381 -13.33 -5.19 7.74
N ALA A 382 -12.77 -6.32 8.17
CA ALA A 382 -11.81 -7.06 7.37
C ALA A 382 -12.47 -7.65 6.11
N LEU A 383 -13.64 -8.29 6.24
CA LEU A 383 -14.41 -8.86 5.12
C LEU A 383 -14.80 -7.78 4.11
N ASP A 384 -15.26 -6.60 4.56
CA ASP A 384 -15.54 -5.48 3.67
C ASP A 384 -14.32 -5.07 2.84
N THR A 385 -13.17 -4.98 3.48
CA THR A 385 -11.90 -4.67 2.79
C THR A 385 -11.54 -5.76 1.79
N TYR A 386 -11.69 -7.04 2.15
CA TYR A 386 -11.33 -8.15 1.27
C TYR A 386 -12.26 -8.26 0.07
N LEU A 387 -13.55 -8.14 0.27
CA LEU A 387 -14.53 -8.19 -0.82
C LEU A 387 -14.32 -7.02 -1.78
N SER A 388 -14.21 -5.79 -1.28
CA SER A 388 -14.08 -4.60 -2.13
C SER A 388 -12.69 -4.42 -2.74
N SER A 389 -11.61 -4.64 -1.97
CA SER A 389 -10.26 -4.34 -2.46
C SER A 389 -9.63 -5.49 -3.21
N PHE A 390 -9.87 -6.74 -2.77
CA PHE A 390 -9.23 -7.91 -3.39
C PHE A 390 -10.15 -8.65 -4.33
N VAL A 391 -11.32 -9.11 -3.90
CA VAL A 391 -12.19 -9.91 -4.77
C VAL A 391 -12.70 -9.07 -5.93
N GLU A 392 -13.34 -7.94 -5.65
CA GLU A 392 -13.83 -7.02 -6.68
C GLU A 392 -12.69 -6.37 -7.46
N GLY A 393 -11.59 -5.98 -6.77
CA GLY A 393 -10.40 -5.44 -7.41
C GLY A 393 -9.76 -6.39 -8.42
N ILE A 394 -9.60 -7.67 -8.07
CA ILE A 394 -9.10 -8.70 -9.00
C ILE A 394 -10.07 -8.86 -10.16
N GLN A 395 -11.37 -9.03 -9.89
CA GLN A 395 -12.37 -9.26 -10.91
C GLN A 395 -12.48 -8.12 -11.94
N THR A 396 -12.33 -6.87 -11.47
CA THR A 396 -12.37 -5.69 -12.34
C THR A 396 -11.16 -5.59 -13.27
N HIS A 397 -9.98 -6.04 -12.82
CA HIS A 397 -8.72 -5.83 -13.55
C HIS A 397 -8.21 -7.09 -14.26
N VAL A 398 -8.78 -8.27 -13.98
CA VAL A 398 -8.44 -9.47 -14.72
C VAL A 398 -8.88 -9.30 -16.20
N LYS A 399 -8.00 -9.70 -17.13
CA LYS A 399 -8.24 -9.60 -18.55
C LYS A 399 -9.06 -10.79 -19.08
N SER A 400 -9.49 -10.72 -20.32
CA SER A 400 -10.32 -11.76 -20.98
C SER A 400 -9.62 -13.12 -21.05
N ASP A 401 -8.30 -13.15 -21.10
CA ASP A 401 -7.46 -14.37 -21.07
C ASP A 401 -7.26 -14.94 -19.66
N GLY A 402 -7.82 -14.30 -18.64
CA GLY A 402 -7.71 -14.65 -17.22
C GLY A 402 -6.41 -14.21 -16.59
N MET A 403 -5.64 -13.31 -17.18
CA MET A 403 -4.43 -12.75 -16.61
C MET A 403 -4.73 -11.47 -15.83
N LEU A 404 -4.08 -11.32 -14.68
CA LEU A 404 -4.02 -10.09 -13.89
C LEU A 404 -2.62 -9.49 -14.02
N HIS A 405 -2.52 -8.31 -14.61
CA HIS A 405 -1.26 -7.60 -14.74
C HIS A 405 -0.99 -6.78 -13.48
N VAL A 406 0.02 -7.21 -12.70
CA VAL A 406 0.32 -6.63 -11.38
C VAL A 406 1.14 -5.35 -11.52
N ARG A 407 0.50 -4.21 -11.28
CA ARG A 407 1.15 -2.90 -11.41
C ARG A 407 1.87 -2.51 -10.12
N LEU A 408 3.19 -2.41 -10.16
CA LEU A 408 4.03 -1.94 -9.07
C LEU A 408 4.63 -0.57 -9.36
N LEU A 409 4.61 0.29 -8.35
CA LEU A 409 5.04 1.68 -8.43
C LEU A 409 6.17 1.93 -7.45
N GLN A 410 7.30 2.48 -7.93
CA GLN A 410 8.50 2.73 -7.16
C GLN A 410 8.49 4.06 -6.38
N HIS A 411 7.57 4.98 -6.70
CA HIS A 411 7.58 6.37 -6.25
C HIS A 411 6.48 6.74 -5.23
N ARG A 412 5.63 5.79 -4.83
CA ARG A 412 4.48 6.08 -3.95
C ARG A 412 4.83 6.13 -2.46
N THR A 413 5.88 5.45 -2.04
CA THR A 413 6.31 5.43 -0.62
C THR A 413 7.52 6.35 -0.41
N SER A 414 7.72 6.87 0.80
CA SER A 414 8.92 7.66 1.10
C SER A 414 10.20 6.83 1.13
N THR A 415 10.09 5.54 1.44
CA THR A 415 11.23 4.62 1.61
C THR A 415 11.67 3.94 0.32
N GLY A 416 10.92 4.07 -0.79
CA GLY A 416 11.20 3.37 -2.04
C GLY A 416 10.60 1.96 -2.12
N ARG A 417 9.92 1.47 -1.07
CA ARG A 417 9.16 0.21 -1.17
C ARG A 417 8.19 0.27 -2.33
N PHE A 418 8.03 -0.83 -3.03
CA PHE A 418 7.01 -0.95 -4.05
C PHE A 418 5.62 -0.75 -3.47
N SER A 419 4.77 -0.08 -4.20
CA SER A 419 3.35 0.07 -3.91
C SER A 419 2.55 -0.53 -5.06
N GLY A 420 1.53 -1.30 -4.75
CA GLY A 420 0.63 -1.86 -5.78
C GLY A 420 -0.49 -0.90 -6.15
N ALA A 421 -0.95 -1.01 -7.38
CA ALA A 421 -2.15 -0.32 -7.88
C ALA A 421 -2.92 -1.25 -8.84
N ASP A 422 -4.21 -1.09 -8.89
CA ASP A 422 -5.11 -1.62 -9.90
C ASP A 422 -5.07 -3.16 -10.11
N PRO A 423 -5.27 -4.01 -9.09
CA PRO A 423 -5.47 -3.77 -7.67
C PRO A 423 -4.15 -3.72 -6.88
N ASN A 424 -4.19 -3.24 -5.62
CA ASN A 424 -3.00 -3.19 -4.79
C ASN A 424 -2.62 -4.57 -4.25
N MET A 425 -1.81 -5.31 -5.01
CA MET A 425 -1.33 -6.65 -4.65
C MET A 425 -0.31 -6.66 -3.50
N GLN A 426 0.27 -5.51 -3.11
CA GLN A 426 1.18 -5.41 -1.96
C GLN A 426 0.49 -5.61 -0.62
N ASN A 427 -0.83 -5.42 -0.56
CA ASN A 427 -1.61 -5.58 0.67
C ASN A 427 -2.26 -6.97 0.80
N MET A 428 -1.86 -7.95 -0.03
CA MET A 428 -2.41 -9.31 0.03
C MET A 428 -2.30 -9.88 1.43
N PRO A 429 -3.40 -10.45 1.95
CA PRO A 429 -3.43 -10.99 3.31
C PRO A 429 -2.46 -12.14 3.49
N ARG A 430 -1.80 -12.18 4.64
CA ARG A 430 -0.90 -13.28 5.02
C ARG A 430 -1.70 -14.42 5.63
N GLY A 431 -1.37 -15.65 5.24
CA GLY A 431 -1.93 -16.87 5.83
C GLY A 431 -3.34 -17.23 5.38
N GLY A 432 -3.90 -18.28 6.01
CA GLY A 432 -5.15 -18.90 5.61
C GLY A 432 -6.45 -18.21 6.06
N THR A 433 -6.36 -17.10 6.81
CA THR A 433 -7.54 -16.38 7.32
C THR A 433 -8.42 -15.81 6.20
N PHE A 434 -7.82 -15.58 5.02
CA PHE A 434 -8.45 -15.13 3.80
C PHE A 434 -7.78 -15.82 2.61
N PRO A 435 -8.37 -16.88 2.09
CA PRO A 435 -7.73 -17.74 1.10
C PRO A 435 -7.71 -17.16 -0.32
N VAL A 436 -7.79 -15.84 -0.49
CA VAL A 436 -7.77 -15.19 -1.81
C VAL A 436 -6.51 -15.52 -2.63
N LYS A 437 -5.39 -15.86 -2.00
CA LYS A 437 -4.19 -16.34 -2.69
C LYS A 437 -4.41 -17.67 -3.45
N LYS A 438 -5.44 -18.46 -3.11
CA LYS A 438 -5.79 -19.71 -3.84
C LYS A 438 -6.23 -19.49 -5.28
N VAL A 439 -6.69 -18.28 -5.60
CA VAL A 439 -7.16 -17.97 -6.96
C VAL A 439 -6.02 -17.80 -7.96
N PHE A 440 -4.78 -17.60 -7.48
CA PHE A 440 -3.60 -17.42 -8.32
C PHE A 440 -2.95 -18.76 -8.60
N VAL A 441 -2.95 -19.16 -9.85
CA VAL A 441 -2.49 -20.45 -10.36
C VAL A 441 -1.48 -20.27 -11.48
N SER A 442 -0.78 -21.34 -11.85
CA SER A 442 0.06 -21.32 -13.04
C SER A 442 -0.78 -21.16 -14.33
N ARG A 443 -0.20 -20.47 -15.33
CA ARG A 443 -0.78 -20.38 -16.67
C ARG A 443 -0.67 -21.68 -17.46
N TRP A 444 0.23 -22.56 -17.07
CA TRP A 444 0.46 -23.85 -17.73
C TRP A 444 -0.26 -24.97 -17.00
N GLU A 445 -0.79 -25.92 -17.76
CA GLU A 445 -1.31 -27.15 -17.19
C GLU A 445 -0.16 -27.95 -16.55
N GLY A 446 -0.35 -28.35 -15.28
CA GLY A 446 0.70 -29.00 -14.50
C GLY A 446 1.82 -28.08 -14.00
N GLY A 447 1.75 -26.79 -14.30
CA GLY A 447 2.66 -25.78 -13.73
C GLY A 447 2.35 -25.48 -12.26
N GLU A 448 3.29 -24.86 -11.57
CA GLU A 448 3.19 -24.54 -10.14
C GLU A 448 3.59 -23.09 -9.85
N ILE A 449 3.14 -22.56 -8.72
CA ILE A 449 3.55 -21.25 -8.22
C ILE A 449 4.62 -21.44 -7.15
N LEU A 450 5.77 -20.79 -7.35
CA LEU A 450 6.87 -20.77 -6.41
C LEU A 450 6.95 -19.39 -5.74
N GLU A 451 6.98 -19.36 -4.41
CA GLU A 451 7.25 -18.17 -3.61
C GLU A 451 8.62 -18.29 -2.96
N ALA A 452 9.50 -17.31 -3.22
CA ALA A 452 10.80 -17.18 -2.59
C ALA A 452 10.76 -15.96 -1.65
N ASP A 453 10.80 -16.20 -0.34
CA ASP A 453 10.61 -15.19 0.71
C ASP A 453 11.89 -14.99 1.51
N PHE A 454 12.31 -13.75 1.71
CA PHE A 454 13.48 -13.45 2.52
C PHE A 454 13.23 -13.76 4.01
N ALA A 455 14.09 -14.57 4.59
CA ALA A 455 14.05 -14.85 6.02
C ALA A 455 14.44 -13.63 6.84
N GLN A 456 13.46 -12.96 7.48
CA GLN A 456 13.66 -11.85 8.40
C GLN A 456 14.53 -10.70 7.83
N LEU A 457 14.33 -10.30 6.58
CA LEU A 457 15.18 -9.37 5.85
C LEU A 457 15.44 -8.06 6.60
N GLU A 458 14.40 -7.44 7.14
CA GLU A 458 14.53 -6.15 7.84
C GLU A 458 15.36 -6.28 9.12
N PHE A 459 15.26 -7.39 9.88
CA PHE A 459 16.09 -7.62 11.06
C PHE A 459 17.55 -7.84 10.70
N ARG A 460 17.81 -8.62 9.65
CA ARG A 460 19.17 -8.86 9.12
C ARG A 460 19.79 -7.57 8.61
N THR A 461 19.01 -6.75 7.92
CA THR A 461 19.44 -5.41 7.48
C THR A 461 19.76 -4.49 8.66
N ALA A 462 18.93 -4.51 9.70
CA ALA A 462 19.18 -3.71 10.90
C ALA A 462 20.42 -4.19 11.66
N ALA A 463 20.65 -5.49 11.76
CA ALA A 463 21.87 -6.07 12.34
C ALA A 463 23.12 -5.60 11.58
N PHE A 464 23.07 -5.64 10.24
CA PHE A 464 24.13 -5.11 9.38
C PHE A 464 24.35 -3.59 9.61
N LEU A 465 23.30 -2.77 9.54
CA LEU A 465 23.42 -1.32 9.66
C LEU A 465 23.90 -0.87 11.04
N SER A 466 23.51 -1.57 12.09
CA SER A 466 23.91 -1.27 13.47
C SER A 466 25.22 -1.92 13.89
N GLN A 467 25.65 -3.00 13.21
CA GLN A 467 26.74 -3.90 13.59
C GLN A 467 26.53 -4.48 15.00
N ASP A 468 25.29 -4.85 15.33
CA ASP A 468 24.96 -5.45 16.62
C ASP A 468 25.44 -6.89 16.67
N SER A 469 26.46 -7.17 17.50
CA SER A 469 27.11 -8.48 17.57
C SER A 469 26.20 -9.59 18.09
N ILE A 470 25.22 -9.24 18.94
CA ILE A 470 24.26 -10.23 19.47
C ILE A 470 23.27 -10.59 18.36
N ALA A 471 22.73 -9.59 17.68
CA ALA A 471 21.81 -9.82 16.55
C ALA A 471 22.48 -10.64 15.44
N MET A 472 23.73 -10.30 15.06
CA MET A 472 24.49 -11.03 14.04
C MET A 472 24.73 -12.47 14.42
N LYS A 473 25.18 -12.73 15.66
CA LYS A 473 25.39 -14.07 16.15
C LYS A 473 24.11 -14.91 16.19
N GLU A 474 23.01 -14.33 16.65
CA GLU A 474 21.71 -15.02 16.67
C GLU A 474 21.20 -15.38 15.27
N ILE A 475 21.48 -14.52 14.28
CA ILE A 475 21.17 -14.79 12.89
C ILE A 475 22.01 -15.96 12.34
N GLU A 476 23.30 -16.01 12.67
CA GLU A 476 24.20 -17.11 12.30
C GLU A 476 23.80 -18.43 12.95
N ASP A 477 23.47 -18.39 14.24
CA ASP A 477 23.06 -19.56 15.02
C ASP A 477 21.64 -20.06 14.68
N GLY A 478 20.90 -19.35 13.81
CA GLY A 478 19.51 -19.69 13.46
C GLY A 478 18.53 -19.54 14.61
N PHE A 479 18.78 -18.62 15.54
CA PHE A 479 17.97 -18.39 16.73
C PHE A 479 16.53 -18.00 16.38
N ASP A 480 15.55 -18.68 16.98
CA ASP A 480 14.14 -18.36 16.81
C ASP A 480 13.70 -17.18 17.69
N VAL A 481 13.90 -15.98 17.17
CA VAL A 481 13.57 -14.74 17.86
C VAL A 481 12.06 -14.60 18.15
N HIS A 482 11.20 -15.25 17.35
CA HIS A 482 9.74 -15.21 17.58
C HIS A 482 9.34 -16.09 18.78
N SER A 483 9.94 -17.27 18.91
CA SER A 483 9.74 -18.13 20.09
C SER A 483 10.32 -17.48 21.35
N TYR A 484 11.44 -16.80 21.24
CA TYR A 484 11.99 -16.01 22.34
C TYR A 484 11.04 -14.89 22.77
N THR A 485 10.49 -14.14 21.82
CA THR A 485 9.49 -13.07 22.08
C THR A 485 8.25 -13.62 22.77
N ALA A 486 7.71 -14.74 22.27
CA ALA A 486 6.57 -15.41 22.87
C ALA A 486 6.82 -15.80 24.33
N ARG A 487 8.00 -16.36 24.61
CA ARG A 487 8.40 -16.74 25.97
C ARG A 487 8.49 -15.51 26.87
N VAL A 488 9.20 -14.46 26.48
CA VAL A 488 9.35 -13.25 27.33
C VAL A 488 8.01 -12.60 27.65
N ILE A 489 7.09 -12.52 26.69
CA ILE A 489 5.76 -11.97 26.91
C ILE A 489 4.94 -12.90 27.82
N SER A 490 5.02 -14.22 27.60
CA SER A 490 4.31 -15.20 28.43
C SER A 490 4.81 -15.22 29.87
N ASP A 491 6.11 -15.18 30.10
CA ASP A 491 6.75 -15.12 31.43
C ASP A 491 6.38 -13.81 32.18
N ALA A 492 6.09 -12.74 31.43
CA ALA A 492 5.59 -11.49 31.98
C ALA A 492 4.07 -11.48 32.25
N GLY A 493 3.38 -12.61 32.12
CA GLY A 493 2.00 -12.82 32.52
C GLY A 493 0.96 -12.78 31.39
N GLU A 494 1.35 -12.70 30.13
CA GLU A 494 0.46 -12.74 28.97
C GLU A 494 0.78 -13.96 28.08
N PRO A 495 0.05 -15.10 28.22
CA PRO A 495 0.26 -16.28 27.37
C PRO A 495 0.21 -15.92 25.89
N THR A 496 1.32 -16.09 25.19
CA THR A 496 1.49 -15.65 23.82
C THR A 496 2.11 -16.78 22.99
N SER A 497 1.45 -17.14 21.91
CA SER A 497 1.98 -18.13 20.95
C SER A 497 3.08 -17.50 20.07
N ARG A 498 3.91 -18.35 19.45
CA ARG A 498 4.92 -17.93 18.47
C ARG A 498 4.31 -17.10 17.33
N GLN A 499 3.11 -17.45 16.88
CA GLN A 499 2.42 -16.73 15.81
C GLN A 499 1.97 -15.34 16.23
N GLU A 500 1.43 -15.19 17.43
CA GLU A 500 1.05 -13.89 18.00
C GLU A 500 2.28 -13.00 18.26
N ALA A 501 3.36 -13.59 18.72
CA ALA A 501 4.62 -12.89 18.99
C ALA A 501 5.23 -12.21 17.74
N LYS A 502 4.96 -12.71 16.53
CA LYS A 502 5.46 -12.11 15.29
C LYS A 502 5.09 -10.62 15.15
N ALA A 503 3.92 -10.22 15.64
CA ALA A 503 3.48 -8.82 15.61
C ALA A 503 4.30 -7.90 16.54
N HIS A 504 4.97 -8.48 17.53
CA HIS A 504 5.69 -7.75 18.56
C HIS A 504 7.21 -7.81 18.39
N THR A 505 7.73 -8.88 17.79
CA THR A 505 9.16 -9.21 17.75
C THR A 505 10.02 -8.05 17.26
N PHE A 506 9.67 -7.42 16.16
CA PHE A 506 10.45 -6.33 15.56
C PHE A 506 9.83 -4.94 15.75
N ALA A 507 8.74 -4.81 16.49
CA ALA A 507 8.13 -3.51 16.75
C ALA A 507 9.09 -2.52 17.43
N PRO A 508 9.96 -2.92 18.39
CA PRO A 508 10.95 -2.02 19.00
C PRO A 508 12.00 -1.52 18.02
N LEU A 509 12.34 -2.31 16.98
CA LEU A 509 13.27 -1.90 15.92
C LEU A 509 12.81 -0.61 15.23
N TYR A 510 11.49 -0.44 15.10
CA TYR A 510 10.86 0.75 14.52
C TYR A 510 10.44 1.80 15.52
N GLY A 511 10.88 1.67 16.76
CA GLY A 511 10.68 2.67 17.81
C GLY A 511 9.45 2.48 18.68
N ALA A 512 8.79 1.31 18.63
CA ALA A 512 7.76 0.99 19.61
C ALA A 512 8.37 0.90 21.01
N THR A 513 7.75 1.60 21.99
CA THR A 513 8.23 1.69 23.37
C THR A 513 7.34 0.95 24.37
N GLY A 514 6.36 0.18 23.88
CA GLY A 514 5.35 -0.45 24.74
C GLY A 514 4.23 0.49 25.19
N PHE A 515 4.29 1.77 24.86
CA PHE A 515 3.21 2.71 25.19
C PHE A 515 1.90 2.31 24.49
N GLY A 516 0.84 2.15 25.27
CA GLY A 516 -0.47 1.69 24.74
C GLY A 516 -0.51 0.19 24.44
N ARG A 517 0.42 -0.59 24.99
CA ARG A 517 0.48 -2.06 24.95
C ARG A 517 0.27 -2.62 26.35
N SER A 518 0.10 -3.94 26.46
CA SER A 518 0.05 -4.61 27.76
C SER A 518 1.37 -4.45 28.52
N SER A 519 1.34 -4.63 29.84
CA SER A 519 2.54 -4.61 30.68
C SER A 519 3.56 -5.66 30.24
N ALA A 520 3.09 -6.85 29.86
CA ALA A 520 3.93 -7.95 29.38
C ALA A 520 4.63 -7.61 28.07
N GLN A 521 3.90 -7.05 27.10
CA GLN A 521 4.47 -6.59 25.82
C GLN A 521 5.46 -5.44 26.03
N ALA A 522 5.16 -4.48 26.91
CA ALA A 522 6.08 -3.40 27.26
C ALA A 522 7.38 -3.93 27.90
N THR A 523 7.30 -4.98 28.71
CA THR A 523 8.47 -5.67 29.29
C THR A 523 9.34 -6.26 28.17
N TYR A 524 8.76 -6.95 27.19
CA TYR A 524 9.51 -7.44 26.04
C TYR A 524 10.21 -6.31 25.27
N TYR A 525 9.54 -5.18 25.02
CA TYR A 525 10.12 -4.06 24.28
C TYR A 525 11.32 -3.44 25.01
N LYS A 526 11.28 -3.40 26.35
CA LYS A 526 12.42 -3.02 27.16
C LYS A 526 13.56 -4.03 27.03
N HIS A 527 13.27 -5.33 27.15
CA HIS A 527 14.26 -6.40 26.97
C HIS A 527 14.92 -6.37 25.59
N PHE A 528 14.16 -6.10 24.53
CA PHE A 528 14.71 -5.93 23.18
C PHE A 528 15.77 -4.82 23.13
N THR A 529 15.45 -3.66 23.70
CA THR A 529 16.36 -2.50 23.71
C THR A 529 17.62 -2.76 24.55
N GLU A 530 17.50 -3.49 25.65
CA GLU A 530 18.61 -3.89 26.51
C GLU A 530 19.48 -4.98 25.88
N LYS A 531 18.88 -5.90 25.13
CA LYS A 531 19.56 -7.01 24.46
C LYS A 531 20.36 -6.50 23.25
N TYR A 532 19.73 -5.77 22.33
CA TYR A 532 20.36 -5.27 21.11
C TYR A 532 20.86 -3.83 21.33
N LYS A 533 21.91 -3.67 22.12
CA LYS A 533 22.43 -2.36 22.53
C LYS A 533 22.96 -1.54 21.39
N GLU A 534 23.65 -2.17 20.42
CA GLU A 534 24.23 -1.46 19.29
C GLU A 534 23.14 -0.92 18.35
N VAL A 535 22.02 -1.62 18.20
CA VAL A 535 20.83 -1.10 17.47
C VAL A 535 20.36 0.20 18.12
N ASN A 536 20.25 0.25 19.44
CA ASN A 536 19.81 1.45 20.15
C ASN A 536 20.82 2.61 20.06
N LEU A 537 22.12 2.31 20.14
CA LEU A 537 23.19 3.30 19.93
C LEU A 537 23.20 3.81 18.49
N TRP A 538 23.01 2.93 17.51
CA TRP A 538 22.89 3.31 16.12
C TRP A 538 21.69 4.25 15.87
N HIS A 539 20.53 3.98 16.44
CA HIS A 539 19.39 4.88 16.40
C HIS A 539 19.71 6.29 16.97
N THR A 540 20.52 6.34 18.03
CA THR A 540 20.97 7.61 18.61
C THR A 540 21.93 8.35 17.67
N ARG A 541 22.85 7.62 17.01
CA ARG A 541 23.74 8.19 15.97
C ARG A 541 22.95 8.77 14.80
N LEU A 542 21.96 8.02 14.26
CA LEU A 542 21.09 8.49 13.20
C LEU A 542 20.33 9.77 13.58
N ALA A 543 19.81 9.84 14.81
CA ALA A 543 19.11 11.04 15.27
C ALA A 543 20.05 12.26 15.36
N LYS A 544 21.30 12.06 15.77
CA LYS A 544 22.33 13.13 15.80
C LYS A 544 22.69 13.55 14.37
N GLU A 545 22.91 12.60 13.46
CA GLU A 545 23.21 12.85 12.05
C GLU A 545 22.10 13.66 11.39
N ALA A 546 20.83 13.20 11.52
CA ALA A 546 19.67 13.91 10.97
C ALA A 546 19.54 15.34 11.54
N MET A 547 19.83 15.54 12.82
CA MET A 547 19.81 16.87 13.45
C MET A 547 20.92 17.80 12.94
N SER A 548 22.11 17.26 12.64
CA SER A 548 23.26 18.06 12.21
C SER A 548 23.29 18.33 10.69
N THR A 549 22.90 17.34 9.89
CA THR A 549 22.98 17.40 8.43
C THR A 549 21.65 17.64 7.74
N GLY A 550 20.54 17.47 8.46
CA GLY A 550 19.17 17.43 7.90
C GLY A 550 18.89 16.18 7.07
N ARG A 551 19.77 15.17 7.09
CA ARG A 551 19.67 13.99 6.20
C ARG A 551 20.15 12.72 6.87
N ILE A 552 19.71 11.59 6.30
CA ILE A 552 20.24 10.25 6.55
C ILE A 552 20.51 9.59 5.20
N LYS A 553 21.57 8.80 5.13
CA LYS A 553 21.98 8.06 3.93
C LYS A 553 22.00 6.56 4.19
N THR A 554 21.59 5.78 3.18
CA THR A 554 21.70 4.31 3.17
C THR A 554 22.96 3.85 2.42
N PRO A 555 23.40 2.60 2.57
CA PRO A 555 24.53 2.05 1.82
C PRO A 555 24.36 2.09 0.29
N SER A 556 23.11 2.07 -0.20
CA SER A 556 22.79 2.21 -1.63
C SER A 556 22.98 3.64 -2.18
N GLY A 557 23.32 4.60 -1.33
CA GLY A 557 23.42 6.01 -1.70
C GLY A 557 22.08 6.78 -1.59
N ARG A 558 20.95 6.11 -1.31
CA ARG A 558 19.65 6.78 -1.12
C ARG A 558 19.70 7.67 0.11
N GLU A 559 19.12 8.86 0.00
CA GLU A 559 19.06 9.83 1.09
C GLU A 559 17.63 10.17 1.49
N PHE A 560 17.45 10.53 2.76
CA PHE A 560 16.18 11.01 3.32
C PHE A 560 16.37 12.35 3.98
N SER A 561 15.60 13.35 3.57
CA SER A 561 15.62 14.70 4.15
C SER A 561 14.66 14.83 5.31
N PHE A 562 15.11 15.49 6.36
CA PHE A 562 14.36 15.81 7.56
C PHE A 562 14.45 17.32 7.83
N ASN A 563 13.55 18.08 7.21
CA ASN A 563 13.53 19.53 7.33
C ASN A 563 12.92 19.96 8.69
N ASN A 564 13.41 21.05 9.26
CA ASN A 564 12.85 21.68 10.47
C ASN A 564 12.76 20.76 11.70
N MET A 565 13.75 19.90 11.89
CA MET A 565 13.80 19.02 13.07
C MET A 565 13.81 19.82 14.38
N LYS A 566 13.07 19.32 15.37
CA LYS A 566 13.00 19.90 16.71
C LYS A 566 13.46 18.87 17.75
N ARG A 567 14.19 19.35 18.78
CA ARG A 567 14.46 18.58 19.97
C ARG A 567 13.45 18.97 21.06
N TYR A 568 12.79 18.00 21.63
CA TYR A 568 11.84 18.20 22.74
C TYR A 568 12.55 18.23 24.08
N ALA A 569 11.90 18.79 25.11
CA ALA A 569 12.44 18.89 26.47
C ALA A 569 12.82 17.52 27.10
N ASN A 570 12.17 16.44 26.66
CA ASN A 570 12.48 15.06 27.08
C ASN A 570 13.66 14.43 26.31
N GLY A 571 14.42 15.22 25.55
CA GLY A 571 15.58 14.78 24.76
C GLY A 571 15.26 14.06 23.45
N LYS A 572 13.99 13.72 23.16
CA LYS A 572 13.58 13.12 21.89
C LYS A 572 13.61 14.16 20.76
N VAL A 573 13.79 13.68 19.53
CA VAL A 573 13.75 14.51 18.31
C VAL A 573 12.45 14.27 17.55
N SER A 574 12.01 15.27 16.78
CA SER A 574 10.91 15.06 15.82
C SER A 574 11.29 13.99 14.80
N ASN A 575 10.30 13.36 14.18
CA ASN A 575 10.48 12.32 13.15
C ASN A 575 11.29 11.10 13.59
N PHE A 576 11.45 10.87 14.90
CA PHE A 576 12.31 9.82 15.45
C PHE A 576 11.97 8.41 14.94
N THR A 577 10.68 8.11 14.74
CA THR A 577 10.23 6.83 14.19
C THR A 577 10.65 6.67 12.72
N GLN A 578 10.53 7.73 11.91
CA GLN A 578 10.95 7.72 10.51
C GLN A 578 12.47 7.61 10.38
N ILE A 579 13.22 8.31 11.23
CA ILE A 579 14.69 8.26 11.28
C ILE A 579 15.19 6.83 11.52
N LYS A 580 14.53 6.08 12.40
CA LYS A 580 14.85 4.67 12.67
C LYS A 580 14.45 3.73 11.55
N ASN A 581 13.26 3.96 10.99
CA ASN A 581 12.60 3.03 10.08
C ASN A 581 13.10 3.15 8.63
N TYR A 582 13.28 4.38 8.13
CA TYR A 582 13.58 4.61 6.71
C TYR A 582 14.85 3.90 6.23
N PRO A 583 16.00 3.95 6.93
CA PRO A 583 17.20 3.26 6.48
C PRO A 583 17.03 1.74 6.39
N VAL A 584 16.35 1.13 7.35
CA VAL A 584 16.12 -0.33 7.38
C VAL A 584 15.17 -0.73 6.26
N GLN A 585 13.98 -0.12 6.20
CA GLN A 585 12.99 -0.45 5.19
C GLN A 585 13.47 -0.19 3.77
N SER A 586 14.16 0.93 3.57
CA SER A 586 14.66 1.28 2.25
C SER A 586 15.72 0.29 1.80
N PHE A 587 16.76 0.10 2.59
CA PHE A 587 17.87 -0.76 2.16
C PHE A 587 17.42 -2.22 2.02
N ALA A 588 16.56 -2.73 2.92
CA ALA A 588 15.99 -4.06 2.82
C ALA A 588 15.10 -4.24 1.57
N THR A 589 14.05 -3.44 1.45
CA THR A 589 12.95 -3.75 0.52
C THR A 589 12.94 -2.89 -0.75
N ALA A 590 13.61 -1.74 -0.75
CA ALA A 590 13.72 -0.90 -1.93
C ALA A 590 15.08 -1.03 -2.67
N ASP A 591 16.06 -1.67 -2.04
CA ASP A 591 17.39 -1.83 -2.64
C ASP A 591 17.79 -3.32 -2.76
N ILE A 592 17.81 -4.11 -1.67
CA ILE A 592 18.20 -5.54 -1.72
C ILE A 592 17.19 -6.37 -2.52
N VAL A 593 15.89 -6.29 -2.23
CA VAL A 593 14.87 -7.08 -2.94
C VAL A 593 14.91 -6.81 -4.46
N PRO A 594 14.92 -5.55 -4.94
CA PRO A 594 15.06 -5.28 -6.37
C PRO A 594 16.31 -5.85 -7.03
N VAL A 595 17.45 -5.85 -6.34
CA VAL A 595 18.70 -6.43 -6.87
C VAL A 595 18.54 -7.94 -7.09
N VAL A 596 17.97 -8.63 -6.12
CA VAL A 596 17.73 -10.08 -6.24
C VAL A 596 16.63 -10.37 -7.27
N LEU A 597 15.60 -9.53 -7.36
CA LEU A 597 14.55 -9.63 -8.37
C LEU A 597 15.15 -9.56 -9.80
N MET A 598 16.03 -8.57 -10.05
CA MET A 598 16.73 -8.44 -11.35
C MET A 598 17.64 -9.63 -11.65
N GLU A 599 18.34 -10.16 -10.65
CA GLU A 599 19.20 -11.33 -10.85
C GLU A 599 18.39 -12.59 -11.17
N ILE A 600 17.23 -12.80 -10.51
CA ILE A 600 16.30 -13.90 -10.84
C ILE A 600 15.79 -13.72 -12.27
N GLU A 601 15.29 -12.55 -12.64
CA GLU A 601 14.78 -12.27 -14.00
C GLU A 601 15.84 -12.57 -15.06
N LYS A 602 17.05 -12.09 -14.86
CA LYS A 602 18.19 -12.32 -15.77
C LYS A 602 18.47 -13.84 -15.96
N GLN A 603 18.43 -14.61 -14.88
CA GLN A 603 18.68 -16.06 -14.98
C GLN A 603 17.50 -16.84 -15.56
N LEU A 604 16.27 -16.34 -15.40
CA LEU A 604 15.08 -16.92 -16.01
C LEU A 604 14.86 -16.50 -17.48
N SER A 605 15.59 -15.53 -18.00
CA SER A 605 15.33 -14.91 -19.33
C SER A 605 15.29 -15.86 -20.52
N LYS A 606 15.87 -17.07 -20.40
CA LYS A 606 15.86 -18.11 -21.45
C LYS A 606 14.89 -19.25 -21.13
N LEU A 607 14.08 -19.12 -20.10
CA LEU A 607 13.08 -20.09 -19.66
C LEU A 607 11.68 -19.56 -19.98
N GLN A 608 10.70 -20.46 -19.94
CA GLN A 608 9.29 -20.09 -19.98
C GLN A 608 8.79 -19.60 -18.62
N SER A 609 9.34 -20.17 -17.54
CA SER A 609 9.07 -19.75 -16.17
C SER A 609 9.43 -18.28 -15.97
N CYS A 610 8.55 -17.51 -15.32
CA CYS A 610 8.69 -16.07 -15.23
C CYS A 610 8.24 -15.52 -13.87
N ILE A 611 8.77 -14.36 -13.50
CA ILE A 611 8.33 -13.63 -12.31
C ILE A 611 6.97 -13.01 -12.60
N VAL A 612 6.00 -13.21 -11.70
CA VAL A 612 4.62 -12.71 -11.85
C VAL A 612 4.22 -11.70 -10.79
N ASN A 613 4.91 -11.68 -9.65
CA ASN A 613 4.65 -10.71 -8.59
C ASN A 613 5.85 -10.61 -7.62
N THR A 614 5.90 -9.53 -6.87
CA THR A 614 6.71 -9.42 -5.65
C THR A 614 5.89 -8.72 -4.58
N VAL A 615 5.90 -9.24 -3.35
CA VAL A 615 5.11 -8.68 -2.22
C VAL A 615 6.03 -8.51 -1.02
N HIS A 616 6.32 -7.27 -0.68
CA HIS A 616 7.26 -6.89 0.39
C HIS A 616 8.66 -7.45 0.16
N ASP A 617 8.96 -8.59 0.77
CA ASP A 617 10.23 -9.32 0.76
C ASP A 617 10.11 -10.71 0.09
N SER A 618 8.99 -11.00 -0.57
CA SER A 618 8.80 -12.25 -1.34
C SER A 618 8.75 -11.98 -2.85
N ILE A 619 9.22 -12.95 -3.63
CA ILE A 619 9.21 -12.98 -5.09
C ILE A 619 8.40 -14.20 -5.53
N VAL A 620 7.45 -14.00 -6.43
CA VAL A 620 6.52 -15.03 -6.90
C VAL A 620 6.80 -15.36 -8.36
N ILE A 621 7.00 -16.62 -8.63
CA ILE A 621 7.38 -17.16 -9.94
C ILE A 621 6.31 -18.13 -10.40
N ASP A 622 5.85 -18.00 -11.63
CA ASP A 622 5.04 -18.97 -12.34
C ASP A 622 5.99 -19.97 -13.02
N VAL A 623 5.96 -21.22 -12.58
CA VAL A 623 6.93 -22.24 -12.96
C VAL A 623 6.33 -23.20 -13.98
N HIS A 624 6.96 -23.25 -15.17
CA HIS A 624 6.63 -24.22 -16.19
C HIS A 624 6.90 -25.67 -15.72
N PRO A 625 6.04 -26.65 -15.99
CA PRO A 625 6.17 -28.00 -15.43
C PRO A 625 7.51 -28.67 -15.74
N GLU A 626 8.06 -28.47 -16.93
CA GLU A 626 9.35 -29.03 -17.35
C GLU A 626 10.57 -28.30 -16.79
N GLU A 627 10.38 -27.12 -16.17
CA GLU A 627 11.48 -26.26 -15.71
C GLU A 627 11.66 -26.23 -14.18
N LYS A 628 10.82 -26.91 -13.43
CA LYS A 628 10.83 -26.90 -11.96
C LYS A 628 12.23 -27.13 -11.36
N GLN A 629 12.96 -28.14 -11.86
CA GLN A 629 14.31 -28.44 -11.36
C GLN A 629 15.30 -27.32 -11.70
N LYS A 630 15.22 -26.76 -12.90
CA LYS A 630 16.07 -25.64 -13.34
C LYS A 630 15.83 -24.39 -12.51
N VAL A 631 14.56 -24.00 -12.32
CA VAL A 631 14.19 -22.83 -11.51
C VAL A 631 14.68 -23.01 -10.07
N THR A 632 14.44 -24.18 -9.47
CA THR A 632 14.93 -24.50 -8.12
C THR A 632 16.45 -24.41 -8.03
N PHE A 633 17.17 -24.93 -9.03
CA PHE A 633 18.64 -24.87 -9.08
C PHE A 633 19.14 -23.42 -9.19
N ILE A 634 18.52 -22.59 -10.03
CA ILE A 634 18.83 -21.17 -10.17
C ILE A 634 18.66 -20.46 -8.82
N LEU A 635 17.54 -20.64 -8.14
CA LEU A 635 17.27 -19.97 -6.86
C LEU A 635 18.22 -20.42 -5.75
N ARG A 636 18.61 -21.70 -5.72
CA ARG A 636 19.66 -22.19 -4.80
C ARG A 636 21.02 -21.56 -5.12
N GLY A 637 21.36 -21.41 -6.39
CA GLY A 637 22.57 -20.71 -6.83
C GLY A 637 22.58 -19.24 -6.39
N ILE A 638 21.46 -18.53 -6.55
CA ILE A 638 21.30 -17.15 -6.06
C ILE A 638 21.45 -17.11 -4.53
N ASN A 639 20.80 -18.02 -3.81
CA ASN A 639 20.92 -18.12 -2.35
C ASN A 639 22.37 -18.29 -1.88
N THR A 640 23.11 -19.17 -2.54
CA THR A 640 24.54 -19.41 -2.24
C THR A 640 25.40 -18.17 -2.52
N ASN A 641 25.09 -17.44 -3.61
CA ASN A 641 25.87 -16.28 -4.05
C ASN A 641 25.29 -14.94 -3.53
N MET A 642 24.31 -14.97 -2.65
CA MET A 642 23.56 -13.79 -2.20
C MET A 642 24.49 -12.67 -1.70
N LYS A 643 25.45 -13.02 -0.83
CA LYS A 643 26.43 -12.05 -0.32
C LYS A 643 27.20 -11.38 -1.45
N ALA A 644 27.74 -12.16 -2.39
CA ALA A 644 28.52 -11.61 -3.50
C ALA A 644 27.66 -10.70 -4.41
N ILE A 645 26.39 -11.05 -4.64
CA ILE A 645 25.46 -10.21 -5.42
C ILE A 645 25.27 -8.86 -4.75
N ILE A 646 25.04 -8.84 -3.45
CA ILE A 646 24.80 -7.61 -2.68
C ILE A 646 26.09 -6.78 -2.54
N ASP A 647 27.21 -7.42 -2.21
CA ASP A 647 28.50 -6.74 -2.04
C ASP A 647 28.95 -6.06 -3.34
N ASN A 648 28.83 -6.76 -4.47
CA ASN A 648 29.17 -6.20 -5.77
C ASN A 648 28.26 -5.03 -6.18
N GLN A 649 26.96 -5.14 -5.94
CA GLN A 649 26.02 -4.10 -6.31
C GLN A 649 26.24 -2.81 -5.52
N PHE A 650 26.45 -2.90 -4.20
CA PHE A 650 26.55 -1.74 -3.32
C PHE A 650 27.98 -1.38 -2.91
N ARG A 651 28.98 -2.17 -3.33
CA ARG A 651 30.40 -1.99 -2.96
C ARG A 651 30.62 -1.97 -1.44
N ILE A 652 29.98 -2.92 -0.75
CA ILE A 652 30.04 -3.09 0.70
C ILE A 652 30.46 -4.52 1.06
N ASP A 653 30.79 -4.76 2.30
CA ASP A 653 30.90 -6.09 2.89
C ASP A 653 29.66 -6.37 3.74
N PHE A 654 28.64 -6.98 3.14
CA PHE A 654 27.41 -7.34 3.84
C PHE A 654 27.64 -8.61 4.68
N ASN A 655 28.10 -8.40 5.90
CA ASN A 655 28.57 -9.44 6.82
C ASN A 655 27.47 -10.16 7.61
N VAL A 656 26.22 -10.12 7.15
CA VAL A 656 25.09 -10.82 7.76
C VAL A 656 24.50 -11.78 6.72
N PRO A 657 24.32 -13.09 7.02
CA PRO A 657 23.78 -14.02 6.03
C PRO A 657 22.34 -13.62 5.63
N LEU A 658 22.07 -13.59 4.33
CA LEU A 658 20.73 -13.47 3.75
C LEU A 658 20.31 -14.84 3.19
N LYS A 659 19.02 -15.14 3.29
CA LYS A 659 18.46 -16.41 2.84
C LYS A 659 17.06 -16.20 2.27
N LEU A 660 16.79 -16.87 1.13
CA LEU A 660 15.46 -17.06 0.58
C LEU A 660 14.92 -18.43 1.01
N ASP A 661 13.81 -18.45 1.69
CA ASP A 661 13.02 -19.63 1.94
C ASP A 661 12.07 -19.84 0.76
N MET A 662 12.04 -21.05 0.20
CA MET A 662 11.33 -21.36 -1.03
C MET A 662 10.17 -22.30 -0.76
N LYS A 663 9.01 -21.98 -1.32
CA LYS A 663 7.80 -22.82 -1.28
C LYS A 663 7.21 -22.93 -2.67
N ILE A 664 6.63 -24.08 -2.99
CA ILE A 664 6.01 -24.32 -4.29
C ILE A 664 4.68 -25.06 -4.11
N GLY A 665 3.73 -24.83 -5.01
CA GLY A 665 2.45 -25.51 -4.98
C GLY A 665 1.57 -25.17 -6.18
N ASN A 666 0.40 -25.81 -6.25
CA ASN A 666 -0.54 -25.65 -7.38
C ASN A 666 -1.22 -24.27 -7.41
N ASN A 667 -1.11 -23.49 -6.35
CA ASN A 667 -1.57 -22.12 -6.26
C ASN A 667 -0.70 -21.36 -5.23
N TRP A 668 -0.85 -20.04 -5.16
CA TRP A 668 -0.02 -19.21 -4.29
C TRP A 668 -0.26 -19.39 -2.77
N LEU A 669 -1.34 -20.06 -2.35
CA LEU A 669 -1.62 -20.29 -0.92
C LEU A 669 -1.19 -21.70 -0.48
N ASP A 670 -1.60 -22.72 -1.22
CA ASP A 670 -1.37 -24.12 -0.86
C ASP A 670 0.01 -24.55 -1.38
N THR A 671 1.05 -24.12 -0.65
CA THR A 671 2.45 -24.35 -0.98
C THR A 671 3.11 -25.21 0.09
N HIS A 672 4.17 -25.91 -0.29
CA HIS A 672 5.04 -26.68 0.60
C HIS A 672 6.50 -26.28 0.43
N ASP A 673 7.30 -26.43 1.48
CA ASP A 673 8.72 -26.05 1.45
C ASP A 673 9.49 -26.93 0.44
N ILE A 674 10.42 -26.30 -0.28
CA ILE A 674 11.36 -26.99 -1.15
C ILE A 674 12.71 -26.99 -0.43
N MET A 675 13.19 -28.19 -0.08
CA MET A 675 14.51 -28.35 0.51
C MET A 675 15.65 -28.06 -0.47
#